data_c208d9df3744a54f514de27e75c08f1b
#
_entry.id   c208d9df3744a54f514de27e75c08f1b
#
_cell.length_a   1.000
_cell.length_b   1.000
_cell.length_c   1.000
_cell.angle_alpha   90.00
_cell.angle_beta   90.00
_cell.angle_gamma   90.00
#
_symmetry.space_group_name_H-M   'P 1'
#
loop_
_entity.id
_entity.type
_entity.pdbx_description
1 polymer ?
#
loop_
_entity_poly.entity_id
_entity_poly.type
_entity_poly.pdbx_seq_one_letter_code
_entity_poly.pdbx_strand_id
1 'polypeptide(L)'
;MNNDYKYTPEKLYENTDNGLDILHRYLPDCVGCERTRKPFRYRNERTPSAYLYLPPQGKCWIVKDFGGEAHTPIQVYQHLTGETDYRRTLQALYAEFNIGENSLNFTPNKTFAPRGNHPDGYFRIYPKTQIENLQVIHPFLTPEICARYNVHELQKVERVTSNGKLMTIEATPQYPMFAYSPDLNNWAKTYYPAEKKRKITDENGNTKTENFKHGYLGKKPPVYLHGLAYIKSIITDERYQKIQELRTQVENCDSPEFKKQIQELLNEELLPYVIICSGGSDGLTLASLSPDFYPVWGNSEGDIIQYTDYEYLKTISQHLINLPDVDTSGIEFAYKYSRKYWKLPTVFLPKYYLGEKGKDFRDYVNYFKEATPQTVANEFKKLLKIPVSCDFVTLEDKKYTINHENLFYFLQVNHYFVFQSDIAQNTDNENKGYLVKVDDYKLSIPQTATIRDFCVDYYVRKGTTHQVLKLLRTCKALSAPELKNATYKKFDLTKHGKEFQLFFFQNTAIKVTPEKIITLKRDDINNYIFDNAVLPANIRLLNEPFFQPYIDEQGRNRVRISTDKCEYLNFLINGSRVYWAKEYPHEAHRWGTFYTLNSPHLTEEEQITQEQHFLSKCYAIGYLLHRYKMPHFEKFIYIVDDEMKGTLSQSNGGTGKGIFSNAIKLSTSVFNCAGKDSKLFDNTHIFDELNENHDVICFDDMAEHRFEKLYNYITDGIRVNPKFRPSFFIPPDKSPKLFGTFNHALKNGADSDFRRLFFVTFSSYYHYSHPEMKRQWQPTDDFGHSLFDDWNASQWDLFYNFMLRCTQFYMQNKMNPYFAPMDRINHNNLKASIGDNFLEWAEEYFAERLDTEVQRREMQEDYKASCGNFKLTAQGFRTKLTQYCQLKGYTLSDIIKKTENTPDGRRASVDYFMITAKTEKTETTTPSHPSALSHPSNDDNDPDLFTDLPY
;
A
#
# COMPACT_ATOMS: atom_id res chain seq x y z
N MET A 1 10.27 -51.63 1.38
CA MET A 1 10.89 -50.42 0.88
C MET A 1 10.21 -49.22 1.53
N ASN A 2 10.96 -48.57 2.34
CA ASN A 2 10.92 -47.25 2.90
C ASN A 2 9.70 -46.75 3.69
N ASN A 3 9.82 -46.95 5.02
CA ASN A 3 9.05 -46.28 6.06
C ASN A 3 9.72 -44.95 6.53
N ASP A 4 10.52 -44.27 5.69
CA ASP A 4 11.42 -43.20 6.13
C ASP A 4 10.83 -41.76 6.10
N TYR A 5 9.56 -41.59 5.71
CA TYR A 5 8.92 -40.28 5.62
C TYR A 5 7.87 -39.98 6.71
N LYS A 6 7.83 -40.75 7.80
CA LYS A 6 6.78 -40.64 8.81
C LYS A 6 6.99 -39.48 9.79
N TYR A 7 8.23 -39.17 10.14
CA TYR A 7 8.62 -38.17 11.15
C TYR A 7 9.63 -37.19 10.55
N THR A 8 9.23 -35.94 10.24
CA THR A 8 10.11 -34.91 9.70
C THR A 8 10.11 -33.66 10.57
N PRO A 9 11.24 -32.96 10.71
CA PRO A 9 11.34 -31.72 11.46
C PRO A 9 10.38 -30.65 10.91
N GLU A 10 10.22 -30.56 9.62
CA GLU A 10 9.34 -29.59 8.95
C GLU A 10 7.90 -29.75 9.44
N LYS A 11 7.38 -30.96 9.39
CA LYS A 11 6.00 -31.24 9.82
C LYS A 11 5.83 -31.03 11.34
N LEU A 12 6.86 -31.31 12.14
CA LEU A 12 6.88 -30.99 13.57
C LEU A 12 6.72 -29.47 13.78
N TYR A 13 7.56 -28.68 13.12
CA TYR A 13 7.55 -27.23 13.27
C TYR A 13 6.29 -26.57 12.72
N GLU A 14 5.75 -27.04 11.60
CA GLU A 14 4.46 -26.57 11.08
C GLU A 14 3.28 -26.75 12.06
N ASN A 15 3.36 -27.76 12.91
CA ASN A 15 2.30 -28.07 13.89
C ASN A 15 2.57 -27.56 15.31
N THR A 16 3.71 -26.88 15.55
CA THR A 16 4.13 -26.37 16.87
C THR A 16 4.56 -24.89 16.77
N ASP A 17 3.84 -24.07 16.02
CA ASP A 17 4.14 -22.64 15.77
C ASP A 17 5.63 -22.41 15.45
N ASN A 18 6.15 -23.06 14.41
CA ASN A 18 7.56 -23.06 14.05
C ASN A 18 8.49 -23.54 15.21
N GLY A 19 8.01 -24.46 16.04
CA GLY A 19 8.73 -25.01 17.16
C GLY A 19 8.66 -24.19 18.45
N LEU A 20 7.90 -23.09 18.47
CA LEU A 20 7.75 -22.24 19.65
C LEU A 20 7.03 -22.98 20.79
N ASP A 21 6.01 -23.76 20.48
CA ASP A 21 5.29 -24.56 21.49
C ASP A 21 6.20 -25.57 22.18
N ILE A 22 7.17 -26.13 21.46
CA ILE A 22 8.19 -27.02 22.03
C ILE A 22 9.07 -26.23 23.00
N LEU A 23 9.53 -25.05 22.60
CA LEU A 23 10.35 -24.19 23.46
C LEU A 23 9.59 -23.74 24.71
N HIS A 24 8.34 -23.33 24.60
CA HIS A 24 7.49 -22.94 25.73
C HIS A 24 7.24 -24.11 26.70
N ARG A 25 7.17 -25.33 26.18
CA ARG A 25 6.97 -26.53 26.98
C ARG A 25 8.20 -26.93 27.81
N TYR A 26 9.38 -26.85 27.18
CA TYR A 26 10.63 -27.32 27.79
C TYR A 26 11.47 -26.21 28.44
N LEU A 27 11.19 -24.96 28.10
CA LEU A 27 11.81 -23.76 28.65
C LEU A 27 10.74 -22.75 29.10
N PRO A 28 10.03 -22.99 30.21
CA PRO A 28 8.97 -22.14 30.69
C PRO A 28 9.38 -20.65 30.85
N ASP A 29 10.66 -20.41 31.18
CA ASP A 29 11.20 -19.05 31.33
C ASP A 29 11.24 -18.25 30.01
N CYS A 30 11.10 -18.90 28.86
CA CYS A 30 11.07 -18.23 27.57
C CYS A 30 9.67 -17.78 27.10
N VAL A 31 8.60 -18.12 27.84
CA VAL A 31 7.23 -17.76 27.48
C VAL A 31 7.06 -16.24 27.47
N GLY A 32 6.62 -15.69 26.33
CA GLY A 32 6.48 -14.25 26.09
C GLY A 32 7.78 -13.53 25.69
N CYS A 33 8.92 -14.21 25.69
CA CYS A 33 10.19 -13.62 25.25
C CYS A 33 10.26 -13.41 23.73
N GLU A 34 9.48 -14.18 22.96
CA GLU A 34 9.32 -14.01 21.51
C GLU A 34 8.77 -12.61 21.13
N ARG A 35 7.92 -12.01 21.99
CA ARG A 35 7.33 -10.68 21.81
C ARG A 35 8.16 -9.59 22.45
N THR A 36 8.63 -9.83 23.68
CA THR A 36 9.30 -8.81 24.50
C THR A 36 10.78 -8.66 24.18
N ARG A 37 11.36 -9.63 23.46
CA ARG A 37 12.80 -9.75 23.18
C ARG A 37 13.67 -9.69 24.44
N LYS A 38 13.12 -10.06 25.60
CA LYS A 38 13.87 -10.13 26.85
C LYS A 38 14.69 -11.42 26.93
N PRO A 39 15.87 -11.38 27.57
CA PRO A 39 16.64 -12.60 27.81
C PRO A 39 15.95 -13.48 28.86
N PHE A 40 16.15 -14.79 28.74
CA PHE A 40 15.67 -15.79 29.69
C PHE A 40 16.84 -16.75 30.07
N ARG A 41 16.63 -17.57 31.12
CA ARG A 41 17.63 -18.53 31.58
C ARG A 41 17.51 -19.82 30.79
N TYR A 42 18.58 -20.17 30.09
CA TYR A 42 18.66 -21.43 29.35
C TYR A 42 19.48 -22.49 30.08
N ARG A 43 20.46 -22.07 30.90
CA ARG A 43 21.31 -22.91 31.72
C ARG A 43 21.05 -22.58 33.19
N ASN A 44 21.71 -23.38 34.11
CA ASN A 44 21.66 -23.07 35.53
C ASN A 44 22.56 -21.85 35.85
N GLU A 45 22.13 -20.69 35.48
CA GLU A 45 22.85 -19.42 35.57
C GLU A 45 22.07 -18.37 36.39
N ARG A 46 22.83 -17.47 37.05
CA ARG A 46 22.20 -16.40 37.85
C ARG A 46 21.58 -15.30 37.01
N THR A 47 22.15 -14.99 35.87
CA THR A 47 21.73 -13.89 34.97
C THR A 47 21.17 -14.47 33.67
N PRO A 48 19.98 -14.08 33.22
CA PRO A 48 19.43 -14.48 31.94
C PRO A 48 20.33 -14.08 30.77
N SER A 49 20.68 -15.03 29.89
CA SER A 49 21.64 -14.81 28.78
C SER A 49 21.11 -15.29 27.42
N ALA A 50 20.04 -16.07 27.39
CA ALA A 50 19.51 -16.64 26.15
C ALA A 50 18.37 -15.82 25.58
N TYR A 51 18.25 -15.77 24.25
CA TYR A 51 17.20 -15.08 23.50
C TYR A 51 16.52 -16.02 22.52
N LEU A 52 15.21 -15.77 22.29
CA LEU A 52 14.49 -16.37 21.19
C LEU A 52 14.70 -15.56 19.91
N TYR A 53 15.05 -16.25 18.84
CA TYR A 53 15.27 -15.65 17.52
C TYR A 53 14.62 -16.50 16.42
N LEU A 54 13.81 -15.89 15.56
CA LEU A 54 13.29 -16.50 14.34
C LEU A 54 14.07 -15.93 13.14
N PRO A 55 14.93 -16.74 12.48
CA PRO A 55 15.67 -16.26 11.32
C PRO A 55 14.74 -15.84 10.18
N PRO A 56 15.04 -14.80 9.40
CA PRO A 56 14.16 -14.31 8.31
C PRO A 56 13.83 -15.37 7.24
N GLN A 57 14.72 -16.34 7.05
CA GLN A 57 14.53 -17.49 6.15
C GLN A 57 14.49 -18.82 6.92
N GLY A 58 14.42 -18.78 8.24
CA GLY A 58 14.44 -19.95 9.11
C GLY A 58 13.08 -20.62 9.22
N LYS A 59 13.08 -21.95 9.27
CA LYS A 59 11.87 -22.78 9.40
C LYS A 59 11.41 -22.96 10.86
N CYS A 60 12.23 -22.54 11.85
CA CYS A 60 11.88 -22.67 13.26
C CYS A 60 12.51 -21.57 14.12
N TRP A 61 11.95 -21.36 15.30
CA TRP A 61 12.56 -20.56 16.36
C TRP A 61 13.86 -21.17 16.82
N ILE A 62 14.81 -20.34 17.23
CA ILE A 62 16.12 -20.74 17.71
C ILE A 62 16.35 -20.10 19.08
N VAL A 63 16.89 -20.88 20.02
CA VAL A 63 17.42 -20.36 21.28
C VAL A 63 18.88 -20.00 21.04
N LYS A 64 19.23 -18.74 21.19
CA LYS A 64 20.59 -18.23 21.06
C LYS A 64 21.09 -17.74 22.41
N ASP A 65 22.12 -18.41 22.95
CA ASP A 65 22.77 -18.05 24.18
C ASP A 65 24.05 -17.24 23.90
N PHE A 66 24.33 -16.22 24.69
CA PHE A 66 25.47 -15.32 24.49
C PHE A 66 26.84 -16.02 24.67
N GLY A 67 26.89 -17.10 25.38
CA GLY A 67 28.14 -17.86 25.62
C GLY A 67 28.20 -19.22 24.95
N GLY A 68 27.30 -19.53 24.00
CA GLY A 68 27.19 -20.86 23.43
C GLY A 68 26.63 -20.90 22.01
N GLU A 69 26.39 -22.11 21.54
CA GLU A 69 25.82 -22.39 20.23
C GLU A 69 24.32 -22.06 20.18
N ALA A 70 23.80 -21.83 18.98
CA ALA A 70 22.37 -21.66 18.72
C ALA A 70 21.69 -23.03 18.62
N HIS A 71 20.59 -23.24 19.32
CA HIS A 71 19.87 -24.51 19.39
C HIS A 71 18.48 -24.41 18.77
N THR A 72 18.15 -25.37 17.92
CA THR A 72 16.76 -25.58 17.41
C THR A 72 15.89 -26.20 18.51
N PRO A 73 14.54 -26.14 18.41
CA PRO A 73 13.65 -26.75 19.39
C PRO A 73 13.92 -28.25 19.62
N ILE A 74 14.27 -29.00 18.60
CA ILE A 74 14.65 -30.42 18.70
C ILE A 74 15.93 -30.58 19.51
N GLN A 75 16.95 -29.76 19.27
CA GLN A 75 18.21 -29.78 20.02
C GLN A 75 18.01 -29.37 21.48
N VAL A 76 17.12 -28.39 21.75
CA VAL A 76 16.74 -28.02 23.11
C VAL A 76 16.12 -29.21 23.85
N TYR A 77 15.20 -29.93 23.22
CA TYR A 77 14.63 -31.15 23.78
C TYR A 77 15.70 -32.18 24.09
N GLN A 78 16.60 -32.48 23.13
CA GLN A 78 17.69 -33.42 23.30
C GLN A 78 18.64 -33.05 24.48
N HIS A 79 18.97 -31.75 24.55
CA HIS A 79 19.82 -31.24 25.63
C HIS A 79 19.20 -31.39 27.03
N LEU A 80 17.89 -31.12 27.15
CA LEU A 80 17.20 -31.16 28.42
C LEU A 80 16.79 -32.58 28.87
N THR A 81 16.52 -33.48 27.91
CA THR A 81 16.10 -34.86 28.19
C THR A 81 17.27 -35.86 28.21
N GLY A 82 18.39 -35.49 27.67
CA GLY A 82 19.56 -36.40 27.51
C GLY A 82 19.38 -37.42 26.37
N GLU A 83 18.33 -37.31 25.55
CA GLU A 83 18.11 -38.18 24.39
C GLU A 83 19.04 -37.79 23.24
N THR A 84 19.89 -38.70 22.80
CA THR A 84 20.88 -38.48 21.75
C THR A 84 20.42 -38.99 20.37
N ASP A 85 19.46 -39.90 20.34
CA ASP A 85 18.91 -40.43 19.11
C ASP A 85 17.89 -39.46 18.49
N TYR A 86 18.25 -38.86 17.36
CA TYR A 86 17.42 -37.89 16.67
C TYR A 86 16.06 -38.44 16.21
N ARG A 87 16.00 -39.71 15.84
CA ARG A 87 14.78 -40.38 15.39
C ARG A 87 13.82 -40.62 16.57
N ARG A 88 14.35 -41.06 17.71
CA ARG A 88 13.57 -41.20 18.97
C ARG A 88 13.09 -39.83 19.46
N THR A 89 13.94 -38.83 19.38
CA THR A 89 13.53 -37.44 19.69
C THR A 89 12.31 -36.98 18.87
N LEU A 90 12.37 -37.18 17.57
CA LEU A 90 11.22 -36.82 16.69
C LEU A 90 9.98 -37.65 17.06
N GLN A 91 10.10 -38.93 17.28
CA GLN A 91 8.99 -39.80 17.68
C GLN A 91 8.37 -39.36 19.00
N ALA A 92 9.18 -39.01 19.99
CA ALA A 92 8.71 -38.54 21.30
C ALA A 92 7.98 -37.19 21.17
N LEU A 93 8.54 -36.23 20.43
CA LEU A 93 7.92 -34.93 20.18
C LEU A 93 6.61 -35.04 19.36
N TYR A 94 6.60 -35.91 18.36
CA TYR A 94 5.37 -36.20 17.60
C TYR A 94 4.27 -36.81 18.51
N ALA A 95 4.63 -37.71 19.41
CA ALA A 95 3.68 -38.29 20.35
C ALA A 95 3.19 -37.27 21.37
N GLU A 96 4.08 -36.45 21.92
CA GLU A 96 3.76 -35.46 22.96
C GLU A 96 2.88 -34.32 22.42
N PHE A 97 3.18 -33.83 21.21
CA PHE A 97 2.39 -32.77 20.55
C PHE A 97 1.25 -33.34 19.70
N ASN A 98 0.94 -34.63 19.83
CA ASN A 98 -0.09 -35.33 19.04
C ASN A 98 0.06 -35.13 17.51
N ILE A 99 1.28 -35.12 17.04
CA ILE A 99 1.62 -34.92 15.63
C ILE A 99 1.90 -36.27 14.98
N GLY A 100 0.89 -36.91 14.48
CA GLY A 100 0.98 -38.20 13.83
C GLY A 100 0.20 -39.31 14.50
N GLU A 101 -0.67 -39.97 13.75
CA GLU A 101 -1.60 -41.10 13.99
C GLU A 101 -2.72 -40.86 15.02
N ASN A 102 -2.64 -39.88 15.91
CA ASN A 102 -3.74 -39.44 16.75
C ASN A 102 -4.16 -37.97 16.56
N SER A 103 -3.54 -37.18 15.69
CA SER A 103 -4.35 -36.19 15.00
C SER A 103 -5.26 -37.03 14.12
N LEU A 104 -6.48 -37.21 14.58
CA LEU A 104 -7.57 -37.76 13.78
C LEU A 104 -7.58 -37.03 12.45
N ASN A 105 -6.74 -37.47 11.49
CA ASN A 105 -7.00 -37.27 10.10
C ASN A 105 -8.28 -38.09 9.91
N PHE A 106 -9.43 -37.39 10.16
CA PHE A 106 -10.74 -37.89 9.80
C PHE A 106 -10.76 -38.03 8.28
N THR A 107 -10.07 -39.05 7.79
CA THR A 107 -10.34 -39.56 6.46
C THR A 107 -11.71 -40.17 6.58
N PRO A 108 -12.76 -39.53 6.03
CA PRO A 108 -14.06 -40.18 5.98
C PRO A 108 -13.85 -41.55 5.39
N ASN A 109 -14.61 -42.53 5.91
CA ASN A 109 -14.65 -43.86 5.29
C ASN A 109 -15.26 -43.72 3.89
N LYS A 110 -14.42 -43.29 2.92
CA LYS A 110 -14.81 -43.06 1.53
C LYS A 110 -14.38 -44.26 0.70
N THR A 111 -15.34 -44.93 0.14
CA THR A 111 -15.11 -46.00 -0.83
C THR A 111 -15.51 -45.53 -2.22
N PHE A 112 -14.80 -46.04 -3.22
CA PHE A 112 -15.07 -45.79 -4.63
C PHE A 112 -15.27 -47.11 -5.34
N ALA A 113 -16.41 -47.25 -6.03
CA ALA A 113 -16.76 -48.40 -6.83
C ALA A 113 -17.05 -47.97 -8.28
N PRO A 114 -17.05 -48.89 -9.24
CA PRO A 114 -17.61 -48.63 -10.57
C PRO A 114 -19.04 -48.10 -10.45
N ARG A 115 -19.39 -47.16 -11.34
CA ARG A 115 -20.71 -46.48 -11.34
C ARG A 115 -21.91 -47.44 -11.42
N GLY A 116 -21.72 -48.61 -12.07
CA GLY A 116 -22.85 -49.50 -12.36
C GLY A 116 -23.88 -48.84 -13.29
N ASN A 117 -25.14 -49.10 -13.08
CA ASN A 117 -26.27 -48.55 -13.88
C ASN A 117 -26.79 -47.19 -13.32
N HIS A 118 -26.07 -46.54 -12.40
CA HIS A 118 -26.54 -45.28 -11.86
C HIS A 118 -26.38 -44.11 -12.83
N PRO A 119 -27.39 -43.23 -13.02
CA PRO A 119 -27.34 -42.08 -13.91
C PRO A 119 -26.38 -41.01 -13.44
N ASP A 120 -26.02 -40.05 -14.33
CA ASP A 120 -25.29 -38.84 -13.91
C ASP A 120 -26.11 -38.04 -12.89
N GLY A 121 -25.40 -37.52 -11.86
CA GLY A 121 -26.06 -36.79 -10.79
C GLY A 121 -26.81 -37.68 -9.77
N TYR A 122 -26.68 -39.02 -9.88
CA TYR A 122 -27.25 -39.94 -8.87
C TYR A 122 -26.70 -39.62 -7.49
N PHE A 123 -27.58 -39.57 -6.50
CA PHE A 123 -27.26 -39.57 -5.09
C PHE A 123 -28.33 -40.31 -4.30
N ARG A 124 -27.97 -40.83 -3.13
CA ARG A 124 -28.84 -41.40 -2.13
C ARG A 124 -28.34 -41.11 -0.75
N ILE A 125 -29.25 -40.68 0.14
CA ILE A 125 -28.96 -40.30 1.49
C ILE A 125 -29.66 -41.28 2.40
N TYR A 126 -28.92 -41.78 3.40
CA TYR A 126 -29.45 -42.71 4.40
C TYR A 126 -29.41 -42.00 5.76
N PRO A 127 -30.54 -41.44 6.24
CA PRO A 127 -30.59 -40.82 7.56
C PRO A 127 -30.54 -41.90 8.65
N LYS A 128 -29.98 -41.52 9.82
CA LYS A 128 -30.12 -42.32 11.03
C LYS A 128 -31.56 -42.26 11.57
N THR A 129 -32.01 -43.30 12.22
CA THR A 129 -33.35 -43.36 12.87
C THR A 129 -33.38 -42.47 14.10
N GLN A 130 -32.28 -42.35 14.82
CA GLN A 130 -32.10 -41.45 15.97
C GLN A 130 -30.93 -40.56 15.78
N ILE A 131 -31.04 -39.31 16.23
CA ILE A 131 -29.97 -38.31 16.14
C ILE A 131 -29.16 -38.39 17.45
N GLU A 132 -27.84 -38.62 17.36
CA GLU A 132 -26.99 -38.91 18.53
C GLU A 132 -25.92 -37.86 18.75
N ASN A 133 -25.37 -37.26 17.68
CA ASN A 133 -24.18 -36.41 17.74
C ASN A 133 -24.49 -34.91 17.69
N LEU A 134 -25.58 -34.45 18.25
CA LEU A 134 -26.04 -33.05 18.18
C LEU A 134 -25.07 -32.05 18.84
N GLN A 135 -24.34 -32.47 19.88
CA GLN A 135 -23.34 -31.66 20.57
C GLN A 135 -22.23 -31.18 19.67
N VAL A 136 -22.01 -31.81 18.50
CA VAL A 136 -21.04 -31.37 17.50
C VAL A 136 -21.50 -30.10 16.78
N ILE A 137 -22.85 -29.93 16.68
CA ILE A 137 -23.44 -28.69 16.14
C ILE A 137 -23.51 -27.67 17.25
N HIS A 138 -24.25 -27.99 18.32
CA HIS A 138 -24.36 -27.17 19.52
C HIS A 138 -24.85 -28.01 20.75
N PRO A 139 -24.30 -27.75 22.00
CA PRO A 139 -24.64 -28.53 23.19
C PRO A 139 -26.12 -28.48 23.60
N PHE A 140 -26.83 -27.40 23.29
CA PHE A 140 -28.24 -27.20 23.65
C PHE A 140 -29.23 -27.74 22.62
N LEU A 141 -28.75 -28.26 21.50
CA LEU A 141 -29.60 -28.74 20.40
C LEU A 141 -30.26 -30.05 20.78
N THR A 142 -31.57 -30.16 20.50
CA THR A 142 -32.35 -31.36 20.77
C THR A 142 -32.88 -32.00 19.47
N PRO A 143 -33.26 -33.29 19.49
CA PRO A 143 -33.84 -33.94 18.31
C PRO A 143 -35.14 -33.29 17.84
N GLU A 144 -35.94 -32.73 18.72
CA GLU A 144 -37.18 -32.04 18.40
C GLU A 144 -36.90 -30.73 17.61
N ILE A 145 -35.84 -30.01 17.95
CA ILE A 145 -35.47 -28.82 17.24
C ILE A 145 -34.93 -29.21 15.85
N CYS A 146 -34.13 -30.27 15.76
CA CYS A 146 -33.67 -30.77 14.47
C CYS A 146 -34.86 -31.14 13.56
N ALA A 147 -35.86 -31.81 14.08
CA ALA A 147 -37.05 -32.16 13.29
C ALA A 147 -37.80 -30.92 12.79
N ARG A 148 -37.97 -29.87 13.63
CA ARG A 148 -38.59 -28.58 13.23
C ARG A 148 -37.90 -27.91 12.04
N TYR A 149 -36.57 -28.03 11.96
CA TYR A 149 -35.79 -27.39 10.96
C TYR A 149 -35.26 -28.31 9.86
N ASN A 150 -35.82 -29.55 9.78
CA ASN A 150 -35.46 -30.56 8.78
C ASN A 150 -33.97 -30.90 8.75
N VAL A 151 -33.39 -31.07 9.94
CA VAL A 151 -32.01 -31.48 10.14
C VAL A 151 -31.98 -32.98 10.43
N HIS A 152 -31.18 -33.70 9.65
CA HIS A 152 -31.05 -35.15 9.74
C HIS A 152 -29.60 -35.52 9.99
N GLU A 153 -29.34 -36.41 10.95
CA GLU A 153 -28.04 -37.06 11.07
C GLU A 153 -27.98 -38.21 10.06
N LEU A 154 -26.88 -38.36 9.38
CA LEU A 154 -26.73 -39.32 8.27
C LEU A 154 -25.90 -40.52 8.71
N GLN A 155 -26.31 -41.70 8.28
CA GLN A 155 -25.55 -42.93 8.40
C GLN A 155 -24.60 -43.06 7.21
N LYS A 156 -25.11 -42.83 5.98
CA LYS A 156 -24.41 -43.03 4.75
C LYS A 156 -24.88 -42.11 3.64
N VAL A 157 -23.97 -41.71 2.78
CA VAL A 157 -24.26 -40.95 1.56
C VAL A 157 -23.59 -41.63 0.37
N GLU A 158 -24.36 -41.88 -0.68
CA GLU A 158 -23.89 -42.37 -1.96
C GLU A 158 -24.08 -41.33 -3.06
N ARG A 159 -23.11 -41.14 -3.92
CA ARG A 159 -23.22 -40.25 -5.09
C ARG A 159 -22.31 -40.65 -6.22
N VAL A 160 -22.71 -40.40 -7.47
CA VAL A 160 -21.81 -40.46 -8.61
C VAL A 160 -20.97 -39.20 -8.66
N THR A 161 -19.65 -39.36 -8.74
CA THR A 161 -18.68 -38.28 -8.87
C THR A 161 -18.58 -37.78 -10.30
N SER A 162 -18.01 -36.60 -10.52
CA SER A 162 -17.70 -36.06 -11.86
C SER A 162 -16.84 -37.01 -12.71
N ASN A 163 -16.04 -37.88 -12.08
CA ASN A 163 -15.18 -38.86 -12.73
C ASN A 163 -15.93 -40.18 -13.01
N GLY A 164 -17.26 -40.20 -12.87
CA GLY A 164 -18.09 -41.36 -13.18
C GLY A 164 -17.95 -42.56 -12.24
N LYS A 165 -17.43 -42.36 -11.00
CA LYS A 165 -17.34 -43.39 -9.97
C LYS A 165 -18.44 -43.22 -8.94
N LEU A 166 -18.98 -44.31 -8.43
CA LEU A 166 -19.86 -44.28 -7.26
C LEU A 166 -19.00 -44.09 -5.99
N MET A 167 -19.20 -42.99 -5.34
CA MET A 167 -18.55 -42.69 -4.04
C MET A 167 -19.56 -42.94 -2.93
N THR A 168 -19.15 -43.69 -1.94
CA THR A 168 -19.89 -43.91 -0.71
C THR A 168 -19.13 -43.32 0.46
N ILE A 169 -19.83 -42.54 1.29
CA ILE A 169 -19.28 -41.97 2.56
C ILE A 169 -20.12 -42.52 3.70
N GLU A 170 -19.47 -43.11 4.69
CA GLU A 170 -20.11 -43.61 5.88
C GLU A 170 -19.75 -42.76 7.09
N ALA A 171 -20.73 -42.45 7.91
CA ALA A 171 -20.52 -41.74 9.17
C ALA A 171 -19.85 -42.69 10.18
N THR A 172 -18.99 -42.10 11.01
CA THR A 172 -18.38 -42.71 12.17
C THR A 172 -18.60 -41.82 13.41
N PRO A 173 -18.43 -42.30 14.64
CA PRO A 173 -18.49 -41.45 15.83
C PRO A 173 -17.55 -40.20 15.73
N GLN A 174 -16.44 -40.33 15.03
CA GLN A 174 -15.49 -39.25 14.82
C GLN A 174 -15.74 -38.42 13.56
N TYR A 175 -16.62 -38.92 12.68
CA TYR A 175 -17.02 -38.23 11.44
C TYR A 175 -18.54 -38.21 11.29
N PRO A 176 -19.24 -37.49 12.16
CA PRO A 176 -20.70 -37.33 12.04
C PRO A 176 -21.02 -36.51 10.80
N MET A 177 -22.12 -36.84 10.16
CA MET A 177 -22.60 -36.19 8.95
C MET A 177 -24.04 -35.75 9.14
N PHE A 178 -24.36 -34.56 8.62
CA PHE A 178 -25.69 -34.00 8.70
C PHE A 178 -26.21 -33.55 7.35
N ALA A 179 -27.52 -33.49 7.19
CA ALA A 179 -28.20 -32.91 6.05
C ALA A 179 -29.34 -31.99 6.49
N TYR A 180 -29.49 -30.93 5.75
CA TYR A 180 -30.57 -29.95 5.90
C TYR A 180 -31.44 -30.05 4.64
N SER A 181 -32.62 -30.61 4.74
CA SER A 181 -33.60 -30.68 3.67
C SER A 181 -34.96 -31.19 4.18
N PRO A 182 -36.07 -30.66 3.68
CA PRO A 182 -37.38 -31.25 3.89
C PRO A 182 -37.61 -32.51 3.06
N ASP A 183 -36.81 -32.73 2.00
CA ASP A 183 -36.93 -33.85 1.08
C ASP A 183 -35.55 -34.35 0.64
N LEU A 184 -35.04 -35.30 1.37
CA LEU A 184 -33.76 -35.94 1.16
C LEU A 184 -33.62 -36.68 -0.18
N ASN A 185 -34.73 -37.00 -0.87
CA ASN A 185 -34.70 -37.66 -2.18
C ASN A 185 -34.46 -36.70 -3.31
N ASN A 186 -34.86 -35.44 -3.20
CA ASN A 186 -34.73 -34.45 -4.26
C ASN A 186 -33.45 -33.60 -4.15
N TRP A 187 -33.10 -33.17 -2.92
CA TRP A 187 -31.91 -32.38 -2.65
C TRP A 187 -31.54 -32.37 -1.18
N ALA A 188 -30.29 -32.07 -0.88
CA ALA A 188 -29.88 -31.76 0.48
C ALA A 188 -28.64 -30.86 0.51
N LYS A 189 -28.59 -29.95 1.48
CA LYS A 189 -27.37 -29.30 1.92
C LYS A 189 -26.72 -30.20 2.96
N THR A 190 -25.54 -30.73 2.66
CA THR A 190 -24.81 -31.61 3.60
C THR A 190 -23.87 -30.80 4.45
N TYR A 191 -23.66 -31.24 5.69
CA TYR A 191 -22.71 -30.65 6.64
C TYR A 191 -21.82 -31.72 7.24
N TYR A 192 -20.51 -31.54 7.11
CA TYR A 192 -19.45 -32.41 7.59
C TYR A 192 -18.59 -31.65 8.60
N PRO A 193 -18.94 -31.61 9.91
CA PRO A 193 -18.25 -30.79 10.92
C PRO A 193 -16.76 -31.07 11.02
N ALA A 194 -16.34 -32.32 10.81
CA ALA A 194 -14.94 -32.76 10.88
C ALA A 194 -14.07 -32.33 9.68
N GLU A 195 -14.67 -31.91 8.57
CA GLU A 195 -13.90 -31.44 7.42
C GLU A 195 -13.24 -30.09 7.68
N LYS A 196 -12.04 -29.93 7.15
CA LYS A 196 -11.25 -28.68 7.27
C LYS A 196 -11.20 -27.96 5.93
N LYS A 197 -10.96 -26.66 5.97
CA LYS A 197 -10.61 -25.90 4.78
C LYS A 197 -9.28 -26.43 4.22
N ARG A 198 -9.19 -26.58 2.89
CA ARG A 198 -7.98 -27.03 2.21
C ARG A 198 -7.59 -26.04 1.13
N LYS A 199 -6.29 -25.83 0.97
CA LYS A 199 -5.75 -25.08 -0.15
C LYS A 199 -5.71 -26.01 -1.37
N ILE A 200 -6.37 -25.61 -2.44
CA ILE A 200 -6.33 -26.30 -3.74
C ILE A 200 -5.57 -25.38 -4.69
N THR A 201 -4.55 -25.93 -5.32
CA THR A 201 -3.81 -25.23 -6.38
C THR A 201 -4.32 -25.74 -7.72
N ASP A 202 -4.75 -24.83 -8.60
CA ASP A 202 -5.18 -25.16 -9.95
C ASP A 202 -3.99 -25.48 -10.87
N GLU A 203 -4.28 -25.96 -12.09
CA GLU A 203 -3.27 -26.29 -13.09
C GLU A 203 -2.41 -25.08 -13.50
N ASN A 204 -2.86 -23.85 -13.22
CA ASN A 204 -2.16 -22.60 -13.49
C ASN A 204 -1.34 -22.10 -12.27
N GLY A 205 -1.26 -22.89 -11.19
CA GLY A 205 -0.51 -22.53 -9.99
C GLY A 205 -1.23 -21.56 -9.03
N ASN A 206 -2.50 -21.22 -9.29
CA ASN A 206 -3.27 -20.37 -8.39
C ASN A 206 -3.79 -21.19 -7.21
N THR A 207 -3.54 -20.74 -5.99
CA THR A 207 -3.96 -21.42 -4.77
C THR A 207 -5.25 -20.78 -4.24
N LYS A 208 -6.33 -21.58 -4.12
CA LYS A 208 -7.59 -21.17 -3.52
C LYS A 208 -7.88 -22.01 -2.30
N THR A 209 -8.35 -21.38 -1.23
CA THR A 209 -8.80 -22.11 -0.04
C THR A 209 -10.27 -22.49 -0.21
N GLU A 210 -10.54 -23.79 -0.26
CA GLU A 210 -11.90 -24.30 -0.35
C GLU A 210 -12.40 -24.89 0.97
N ASN A 211 -13.71 -24.68 1.26
CA ASN A 211 -14.38 -25.15 2.46
C ASN A 211 -15.15 -26.42 2.12
N PHE A 212 -14.73 -27.57 2.65
CA PHE A 212 -15.36 -28.87 2.44
C PHE A 212 -16.40 -29.23 3.51
N LYS A 213 -16.63 -28.34 4.49
CA LYS A 213 -17.63 -28.61 5.54
C LYS A 213 -19.05 -28.69 5.01
N HIS A 214 -19.34 -27.99 3.91
CA HIS A 214 -20.67 -27.97 3.29
C HIS A 214 -20.63 -28.48 1.86
N GLY A 215 -21.67 -29.21 1.49
CA GLY A 215 -21.88 -29.69 0.13
C GLY A 215 -23.36 -29.64 -0.24
N TYR A 216 -23.64 -29.88 -1.51
CA TYR A 216 -25.00 -30.00 -2.01
C TYR A 216 -25.14 -31.28 -2.81
N LEU A 217 -26.30 -31.93 -2.66
CA LEU A 217 -26.71 -33.11 -3.40
C LEU A 217 -28.06 -32.81 -4.06
N GLY A 218 -28.25 -33.31 -5.29
CA GLY A 218 -29.48 -33.14 -6.05
C GLY A 218 -29.68 -31.73 -6.61
N LYS A 219 -30.92 -31.41 -6.98
CA LYS A 219 -31.29 -30.11 -7.54
C LYS A 219 -31.53 -29.11 -6.44
N LYS A 220 -30.47 -28.38 -6.03
CA LYS A 220 -30.60 -27.29 -5.09
C LYS A 220 -31.66 -26.30 -5.57
N PRO A 221 -32.69 -25.96 -4.76
CA PRO A 221 -33.63 -24.89 -5.09
C PRO A 221 -32.88 -23.57 -5.26
N PRO A 222 -33.22 -22.76 -6.28
CA PRO A 222 -32.55 -21.47 -6.49
C PRO A 222 -32.74 -20.53 -5.28
N VAL A 223 -33.87 -20.64 -4.60
CA VAL A 223 -34.16 -19.92 -3.35
C VAL A 223 -34.82 -20.89 -2.38
N TYR A 224 -34.26 -21.01 -1.19
CA TYR A 224 -34.86 -21.77 -0.11
C TYR A 224 -34.53 -21.11 1.22
N LEU A 225 -35.56 -20.85 2.01
CA LEU A 225 -35.42 -20.27 3.34
C LEU A 225 -35.72 -21.36 4.40
N HIS A 226 -34.66 -21.83 5.06
CA HIS A 226 -34.79 -22.75 6.17
C HIS A 226 -35.56 -22.10 7.32
N GLY A 227 -36.36 -22.84 8.04
CA GLY A 227 -37.19 -22.34 9.09
C GLY A 227 -38.56 -21.81 8.62
N LEU A 228 -38.71 -21.37 7.39
CA LEU A 228 -39.97 -20.81 6.87
C LEU A 228 -41.11 -21.85 6.90
N ALA A 229 -40.81 -23.11 6.55
CA ALA A 229 -41.82 -24.18 6.55
C ALA A 229 -42.36 -24.43 7.98
N TYR A 230 -41.48 -24.43 8.98
CA TYR A 230 -41.88 -24.52 10.38
C TYR A 230 -42.73 -23.33 10.80
N ILE A 231 -42.37 -22.12 10.50
CA ILE A 231 -43.16 -20.91 10.76
C ILE A 231 -44.55 -21.01 10.13
N LYS A 232 -44.63 -21.44 8.85
CA LYS A 232 -45.93 -21.65 8.17
C LYS A 232 -46.79 -22.77 8.78
N SER A 233 -46.18 -23.73 9.45
CA SER A 233 -46.94 -24.75 10.18
C SER A 233 -47.56 -24.22 11.50
N ILE A 234 -47.01 -23.16 12.06
CA ILE A 234 -47.51 -22.47 13.28
C ILE A 234 -48.52 -21.39 12.91
N ILE A 235 -48.23 -20.63 11.87
CA ILE A 235 -49.07 -19.56 11.34
C ILE A 235 -49.96 -20.17 10.25
N THR A 236 -51.08 -20.75 10.69
CA THR A 236 -52.13 -21.30 9.79
C THR A 236 -52.75 -20.15 8.99
N ASP A 237 -53.46 -20.48 7.88
CA ASP A 237 -54.10 -19.46 7.06
C ASP A 237 -55.15 -18.69 7.88
N GLU A 238 -55.86 -19.34 8.79
CA GLU A 238 -56.82 -18.68 9.69
C GLU A 238 -56.12 -17.68 10.63
N ARG A 239 -55.01 -18.07 11.22
CA ARG A 239 -54.23 -17.21 12.10
C ARG A 239 -53.64 -16.04 11.31
N TYR A 240 -53.18 -16.28 10.08
CA TYR A 240 -52.65 -15.24 9.23
C TYR A 240 -53.72 -14.20 8.83
N GLN A 241 -54.95 -14.65 8.49
CA GLN A 241 -56.07 -13.77 8.23
C GLN A 241 -56.42 -12.91 9.45
N LYS A 242 -56.49 -13.54 10.63
CA LYS A 242 -56.74 -12.83 11.89
C LYS A 242 -55.69 -11.77 12.19
N ILE A 243 -54.43 -12.07 11.92
CA ILE A 243 -53.33 -11.09 12.05
C ILE A 243 -53.55 -9.89 11.11
N GLN A 244 -53.93 -10.14 9.86
CA GLN A 244 -54.18 -9.08 8.89
C GLN A 244 -55.37 -8.20 9.30
N GLU A 245 -56.45 -8.79 9.73
CA GLU A 245 -57.61 -8.09 10.23
C GLU A 245 -57.28 -7.20 11.45
N LEU A 246 -56.56 -7.74 12.43
CA LEU A 246 -56.16 -6.98 13.62
C LEU A 246 -55.21 -5.84 13.25
N ARG A 247 -54.28 -6.02 12.30
CA ARG A 247 -53.42 -4.97 11.81
C ARG A 247 -54.23 -3.83 11.15
N THR A 248 -55.19 -4.20 10.33
CA THR A 248 -56.07 -3.23 9.66
C THR A 248 -56.89 -2.45 10.71
N GLN A 249 -57.37 -3.14 11.73
CA GLN A 249 -58.09 -2.48 12.82
C GLN A 249 -57.21 -1.54 13.65
N VAL A 250 -55.94 -1.90 13.91
CA VAL A 250 -54.95 -1.02 14.57
C VAL A 250 -54.68 0.23 13.73
N GLU A 251 -54.56 0.09 12.42
CA GLU A 251 -54.30 1.23 11.52
C GLU A 251 -55.48 2.21 11.44
N ASN A 252 -56.73 1.68 11.41
CA ASN A 252 -57.94 2.47 11.26
C ASN A 252 -58.57 2.95 12.58
N CYS A 253 -57.98 2.57 13.73
CA CYS A 253 -58.51 2.94 15.03
C CYS A 253 -57.97 4.32 15.48
N ASP A 254 -58.87 5.27 15.66
CA ASP A 254 -58.54 6.61 16.16
C ASP A 254 -58.48 6.71 17.69
N SER A 255 -59.15 5.81 18.42
CA SER A 255 -59.13 5.82 19.86
C SER A 255 -57.87 5.18 20.45
N PRO A 256 -57.06 5.92 21.24
CA PRO A 256 -55.82 5.37 21.80
C PRO A 256 -56.04 4.17 22.71
N GLU A 257 -57.15 4.11 23.48
CA GLU A 257 -57.46 3.01 24.39
C GLU A 257 -57.86 1.75 23.63
N PHE A 258 -58.75 1.84 22.66
CA PHE A 258 -59.11 0.73 21.82
C PHE A 258 -57.93 0.24 20.97
N LYS A 259 -57.13 1.15 20.46
CA LYS A 259 -55.94 0.83 19.69
C LYS A 259 -54.95 0.00 20.53
N LYS A 260 -54.78 0.33 21.80
CA LYS A 260 -53.96 -0.45 22.72
C LYS A 260 -54.50 -1.87 22.94
N GLN A 261 -55.81 -2.01 23.16
CA GLN A 261 -56.44 -3.32 23.30
C GLN A 261 -56.28 -4.18 22.06
N ILE A 262 -56.53 -3.63 20.87
CA ILE A 262 -56.35 -4.36 19.61
C ILE A 262 -54.87 -4.75 19.43
N GLN A 263 -53.94 -3.88 19.81
CA GLN A 263 -52.49 -4.15 19.72
C GLN A 263 -52.09 -5.28 20.68
N GLU A 264 -52.67 -5.38 21.86
CA GLU A 264 -52.43 -6.49 22.79
C GLU A 264 -52.92 -7.81 22.19
N LEU A 265 -54.12 -7.85 21.64
CA LEU A 265 -54.66 -9.03 20.91
C LEU A 265 -53.82 -9.40 19.70
N LEU A 266 -53.35 -8.42 18.95
CA LEU A 266 -52.46 -8.64 17.83
C LEU A 266 -51.10 -9.26 18.29
N ASN A 267 -50.54 -8.76 19.39
CA ASN A 267 -49.28 -9.26 19.93
C ASN A 267 -49.37 -10.73 20.39
N GLU A 268 -50.56 -11.19 20.86
CA GLU A 268 -50.79 -12.60 21.21
C GLU A 268 -50.76 -13.52 19.97
N GLU A 269 -51.15 -13.00 18.80
CA GLU A 269 -51.16 -13.77 17.57
C GLU A 269 -49.78 -13.73 16.84
N LEU A 270 -48.96 -12.74 17.11
CA LEU A 270 -47.68 -12.59 16.46
C LEU A 270 -46.58 -13.46 17.06
N LEU A 271 -45.64 -13.93 16.26
CA LEU A 271 -44.40 -14.54 16.75
C LEU A 271 -43.51 -13.47 17.41
N PRO A 272 -42.96 -13.75 18.64
CA PRO A 272 -42.18 -12.72 19.35
C PRO A 272 -40.97 -12.22 18.56
N TYR A 273 -40.09 -13.14 18.19
CA TYR A 273 -38.86 -12.77 17.46
C TYR A 273 -38.63 -13.69 16.26
N VAL A 274 -38.74 -13.16 15.06
CA VAL A 274 -38.23 -13.84 13.84
C VAL A 274 -36.86 -13.29 13.54
N ILE A 275 -35.85 -14.15 13.47
CA ILE A 275 -34.43 -13.73 13.34
C ILE A 275 -33.83 -14.31 12.08
N ILE A 276 -33.33 -13.43 11.20
CA ILE A 276 -32.62 -13.80 9.99
C ILE A 276 -31.15 -14.03 10.38
N CYS A 277 -30.65 -15.25 10.22
CA CYS A 277 -29.32 -15.67 10.61
C CYS A 277 -28.41 -15.84 9.38
N SER A 278 -27.09 -15.72 9.59
CA SER A 278 -26.11 -15.98 8.54
C SER A 278 -26.07 -17.45 8.11
N GLY A 279 -26.28 -18.37 9.03
CA GLY A 279 -26.19 -19.80 8.74
C GLY A 279 -27.01 -20.70 9.63
N GLY A 280 -27.04 -22.00 9.28
CA GLY A 280 -27.83 -23.01 9.98
C GLY A 280 -27.33 -23.28 11.40
N SER A 281 -26.03 -23.20 11.66
CA SER A 281 -25.48 -23.38 13.00
C SER A 281 -26.02 -22.34 13.98
N ASP A 282 -26.04 -21.07 13.55
CA ASP A 282 -26.55 -19.94 14.37
C ASP A 282 -28.07 -20.06 14.58
N GLY A 283 -28.80 -20.38 13.50
CA GLY A 283 -30.24 -20.56 13.57
C GLY A 283 -30.64 -21.68 14.51
N LEU A 284 -29.99 -22.84 14.46
CA LEU A 284 -30.26 -23.95 15.36
C LEU A 284 -29.87 -23.64 16.79
N THR A 285 -28.76 -22.94 17.00
CA THR A 285 -28.33 -22.47 18.31
C THR A 285 -29.37 -21.51 18.90
N LEU A 286 -29.86 -20.53 18.12
CA LEU A 286 -30.94 -19.64 18.56
C LEU A 286 -32.22 -20.38 18.96
N ALA A 287 -32.67 -21.31 18.11
CA ALA A 287 -33.85 -22.11 18.37
C ALA A 287 -33.74 -22.94 19.69
N SER A 288 -32.49 -23.27 20.07
CA SER A 288 -32.21 -24.04 21.29
C SER A 288 -32.29 -23.23 22.58
N LEU A 289 -32.24 -21.89 22.49
CA LEU A 289 -32.20 -21.03 23.68
C LEU A 289 -33.58 -20.68 24.23
N SER A 290 -34.56 -20.47 23.36
CA SER A 290 -35.90 -20.04 23.79
C SER A 290 -36.96 -20.39 22.73
N PRO A 291 -38.16 -20.76 23.14
CA PRO A 291 -39.32 -20.93 22.25
C PRO A 291 -39.78 -19.62 21.60
N ASP A 292 -39.33 -18.46 22.10
CA ASP A 292 -39.65 -17.15 21.52
C ASP A 292 -38.86 -16.83 20.24
N PHE A 293 -37.80 -17.58 19.95
CA PHE A 293 -36.92 -17.33 18.81
C PHE A 293 -37.26 -18.24 17.62
N TYR A 294 -37.56 -17.63 16.50
CA TYR A 294 -37.87 -18.26 15.22
C TYR A 294 -36.84 -17.92 14.19
N PRO A 295 -35.70 -18.60 14.18
CA PRO A 295 -34.63 -18.32 13.19
C PRO A 295 -35.01 -18.77 11.80
N VAL A 296 -34.55 -18.00 10.81
CA VAL A 296 -34.59 -18.33 9.37
C VAL A 296 -33.24 -18.04 8.76
N TRP A 297 -32.84 -18.88 7.78
CA TRP A 297 -31.55 -18.64 7.07
C TRP A 297 -31.59 -19.18 5.65
N GLY A 298 -30.81 -18.61 4.75
CA GLY A 298 -30.70 -19.05 3.35
C GLY A 298 -29.85 -20.31 3.17
N ASN A 299 -29.90 -20.89 2.00
CA ASN A 299 -29.05 -22.01 1.63
C ASN A 299 -27.56 -21.68 1.60
N SER A 300 -27.21 -20.45 1.20
CA SER A 300 -25.85 -19.94 1.15
C SER A 300 -25.75 -18.65 1.98
N GLU A 301 -24.58 -18.39 2.55
CA GLU A 301 -24.31 -17.18 3.34
C GLU A 301 -24.53 -15.86 2.56
N GLY A 302 -24.58 -15.93 1.23
CA GLY A 302 -24.84 -14.80 0.34
C GLY A 302 -26.30 -14.60 -0.06
N ASP A 303 -27.22 -15.46 0.34
CA ASP A 303 -28.61 -15.43 -0.13
C ASP A 303 -29.43 -14.39 0.66
N ILE A 304 -29.92 -13.36 -0.03
CA ILE A 304 -30.87 -12.39 0.53
C ILE A 304 -32.28 -12.89 0.33
N ILE A 305 -33.08 -12.94 1.39
CA ILE A 305 -34.48 -13.35 1.34
C ILE A 305 -35.27 -12.57 0.28
N GLN A 306 -36.26 -13.23 -0.31
CA GLN A 306 -37.13 -12.59 -1.29
C GLN A 306 -38.07 -11.57 -0.64
N TYR A 307 -38.57 -10.62 -1.41
CA TYR A 307 -39.47 -9.59 -0.94
C TYR A 307 -40.78 -10.18 -0.36
N THR A 308 -41.33 -11.20 -1.01
CA THR A 308 -42.52 -11.92 -0.54
C THR A 308 -42.32 -12.55 0.82
N ASP A 309 -41.17 -13.22 1.05
CA ASP A 309 -40.89 -13.85 2.35
C ASP A 309 -40.58 -12.79 3.42
N TYR A 310 -39.91 -11.70 3.05
CA TYR A 310 -39.66 -10.56 3.94
C TYR A 310 -40.98 -9.93 4.43
N GLU A 311 -41.90 -9.61 3.52
CA GLU A 311 -43.20 -9.02 3.90
C GLU A 311 -44.05 -10.01 4.70
N TYR A 312 -44.05 -11.30 4.35
CA TYR A 312 -44.73 -12.32 5.13
C TYR A 312 -44.18 -12.37 6.55
N LEU A 313 -42.87 -12.53 6.71
CA LEU A 313 -42.22 -12.62 8.03
C LEU A 313 -42.42 -11.35 8.86
N LYS A 314 -42.38 -10.18 8.26
CA LYS A 314 -42.67 -8.91 8.91
C LYS A 314 -44.13 -8.80 9.37
N THR A 315 -45.03 -9.33 8.57
CA THR A 315 -46.48 -9.33 8.90
C THR A 315 -46.77 -10.17 10.12
N ILE A 316 -46.14 -11.33 10.27
CA ILE A 316 -46.47 -12.35 11.33
C ILE A 316 -45.62 -12.22 12.59
N SER A 317 -44.68 -11.27 12.65
CA SER A 317 -43.77 -11.14 13.81
C SER A 317 -43.97 -9.80 14.53
N GLN A 318 -43.74 -9.82 15.85
CA GLN A 318 -43.58 -8.59 16.64
C GLN A 318 -42.26 -7.91 16.26
N HIS A 319 -41.18 -8.71 16.15
CA HIS A 319 -39.85 -8.27 15.81
C HIS A 319 -39.25 -9.15 14.72
N LEU A 320 -39.01 -8.58 13.52
CA LEU A 320 -38.19 -9.20 12.48
C LEU A 320 -36.80 -8.55 12.52
N ILE A 321 -35.75 -9.33 12.80
CA ILE A 321 -34.40 -8.81 13.06
C ILE A 321 -33.38 -9.56 12.21
N ASN A 322 -32.42 -8.85 11.63
CA ASN A 322 -31.26 -9.42 10.99
C ASN A 322 -30.10 -9.57 11.99
N LEU A 323 -29.54 -10.76 12.09
CA LEU A 323 -28.40 -11.11 12.94
C LEU A 323 -27.25 -11.63 12.08
N PRO A 324 -26.37 -10.75 11.58
CA PRO A 324 -25.23 -11.13 10.74
C PRO A 324 -24.04 -11.59 11.58
N ASP A 325 -23.12 -12.33 10.93
CA ASP A 325 -21.77 -12.51 11.44
C ASP A 325 -21.06 -11.14 11.52
N VAL A 326 -20.10 -11.00 12.43
CA VAL A 326 -19.34 -9.76 12.61
C VAL A 326 -17.94 -9.81 11.97
N ASP A 327 -17.72 -10.74 11.05
CA ASP A 327 -16.57 -10.69 10.16
C ASP A 327 -16.83 -9.75 8.97
N THR A 328 -15.78 -9.44 8.18
CA THR A 328 -15.89 -8.52 7.05
C THR A 328 -16.98 -8.91 6.06
N SER A 329 -17.10 -10.20 5.77
CA SER A 329 -18.11 -10.73 4.84
C SER A 329 -19.52 -10.59 5.39
N GLY A 330 -19.74 -10.93 6.67
CA GLY A 330 -21.02 -10.82 7.34
C GLY A 330 -21.52 -9.38 7.47
N ILE A 331 -20.60 -8.44 7.77
CA ILE A 331 -20.93 -7.00 7.84
C ILE A 331 -21.34 -6.48 6.45
N GLU A 332 -20.57 -6.78 5.39
CA GLU A 332 -20.94 -6.36 4.03
C GLU A 332 -22.26 -6.98 3.58
N PHE A 333 -22.55 -8.19 4.03
CA PHE A 333 -23.83 -8.85 3.77
C PHE A 333 -25.00 -8.17 4.51
N ALA A 334 -24.78 -7.76 5.78
CA ALA A 334 -25.75 -6.96 6.53
C ALA A 334 -26.05 -5.63 5.81
N TYR A 335 -25.04 -4.98 5.24
CA TYR A 335 -25.25 -3.74 4.47
C TYR A 335 -26.07 -3.98 3.21
N LYS A 336 -25.87 -5.11 2.50
CA LYS A 336 -26.73 -5.49 1.35
C LYS A 336 -28.19 -5.70 1.78
N TYR A 337 -28.42 -6.35 2.92
CA TYR A 337 -29.77 -6.48 3.49
C TYR A 337 -30.39 -5.13 3.80
N SER A 338 -29.68 -4.24 4.49
CA SER A 338 -30.18 -2.92 4.90
C SER A 338 -30.39 -1.98 3.69
N ARG A 339 -29.62 -2.10 2.62
CA ARG A 339 -29.89 -1.37 1.35
C ARG A 339 -31.17 -1.85 0.70
N LYS A 340 -31.45 -3.16 0.72
CA LYS A 340 -32.67 -3.75 0.14
C LYS A 340 -33.88 -3.49 1.03
N TYR A 341 -33.76 -3.75 2.33
CA TYR A 341 -34.82 -3.65 3.33
C TYR A 341 -34.45 -2.58 4.37
N TRP A 342 -34.57 -1.31 4.00
CA TRP A 342 -34.04 -0.19 4.77
C TRP A 342 -34.59 -0.01 6.19
N LYS A 343 -35.81 -0.55 6.45
CA LYS A 343 -36.45 -0.58 7.78
C LYS A 343 -36.15 -1.86 8.57
N LEU A 344 -35.40 -2.81 8.01
CA LEU A 344 -35.07 -4.04 8.71
C LEU A 344 -34.08 -3.75 9.84
N PRO A 345 -34.45 -3.98 11.10
CA PRO A 345 -33.56 -3.85 12.22
C PRO A 345 -32.41 -4.87 12.13
N THR A 346 -31.19 -4.43 12.38
CA THR A 346 -30.00 -5.29 12.42
C THR A 346 -29.36 -5.19 13.79
N VAL A 347 -28.99 -6.33 14.38
CA VAL A 347 -28.29 -6.42 15.64
C VAL A 347 -26.92 -7.00 15.41
N PHE A 348 -25.88 -6.28 15.78
CA PHE A 348 -24.49 -6.77 15.75
C PHE A 348 -24.09 -7.28 17.13
N LEU A 349 -23.48 -8.46 17.17
CA LEU A 349 -22.95 -9.02 18.41
C LEU A 349 -21.74 -8.22 18.89
N PRO A 350 -21.69 -7.78 20.16
CA PRO A 350 -20.54 -7.08 20.70
C PRO A 350 -19.29 -7.95 20.69
N LYS A 351 -18.20 -7.43 20.15
CA LYS A 351 -16.94 -8.17 20.00
C LYS A 351 -16.37 -8.67 21.34
N TYR A 352 -16.66 -8.00 22.41
CA TYR A 352 -16.31 -8.41 23.77
C TYR A 352 -16.75 -9.84 24.11
N TYR A 353 -17.96 -10.24 23.69
CA TYR A 353 -18.48 -11.59 23.94
C TYR A 353 -17.98 -12.66 22.97
N LEU A 354 -17.32 -12.25 21.89
CA LEU A 354 -16.89 -13.18 20.84
C LEU A 354 -15.41 -13.61 20.99
N GLY A 355 -14.63 -12.89 21.81
CA GLY A 355 -13.19 -13.08 21.90
C GLY A 355 -12.45 -12.65 20.62
N GLU A 356 -11.14 -12.92 20.56
CA GLU A 356 -10.31 -12.41 19.45
C GLU A 356 -10.67 -13.00 18.09
N LYS A 357 -11.05 -14.27 18.02
CA LYS A 357 -11.30 -15.03 16.78
C LYS A 357 -12.77 -15.32 16.49
N GLY A 358 -13.62 -15.06 17.44
CA GLY A 358 -15.06 -15.34 17.32
C GLY A 358 -15.75 -14.33 16.40
N LYS A 359 -16.79 -14.77 15.69
CA LYS A 359 -17.48 -13.97 14.68
C LYS A 359 -19.00 -14.20 14.59
N ASP A 360 -19.50 -15.30 15.09
CA ASP A 360 -20.88 -15.77 14.90
C ASP A 360 -21.66 -15.90 16.21
N PHE A 361 -22.94 -16.20 16.09
CA PHE A 361 -23.82 -16.35 17.26
C PHE A 361 -23.45 -17.54 18.14
N ARG A 362 -22.90 -18.59 17.58
CA ARG A 362 -22.40 -19.72 18.35
C ARG A 362 -21.24 -19.32 19.26
N ASP A 363 -20.32 -18.48 18.73
CA ASP A 363 -19.22 -17.95 19.55
C ASP A 363 -19.75 -17.09 20.69
N TYR A 364 -20.81 -16.29 20.46
CA TYR A 364 -21.49 -15.53 21.51
C TYR A 364 -22.03 -16.45 22.60
N VAL A 365 -22.73 -17.54 22.26
CA VAL A 365 -23.23 -18.48 23.22
C VAL A 365 -22.13 -19.22 23.98
N ASN A 366 -21.06 -19.57 23.32
CA ASN A 366 -19.85 -20.17 23.91
C ASN A 366 -19.19 -19.30 24.99
N TYR A 367 -19.36 -17.98 24.95
CA TYR A 367 -18.88 -17.10 26.02
C TYR A 367 -19.56 -17.43 27.37
N PHE A 368 -20.81 -17.84 27.35
CA PHE A 368 -21.62 -18.16 28.52
C PHE A 368 -21.60 -19.67 28.87
N LYS A 369 -20.44 -20.32 28.82
CA LYS A 369 -20.22 -21.77 28.85
C LYS A 369 -20.97 -22.52 29.98
N GLU A 370 -21.17 -21.87 31.13
CA GLU A 370 -21.80 -22.47 32.32
C GLU A 370 -23.24 -21.99 32.53
N ALA A 371 -23.76 -21.14 31.66
CA ALA A 371 -25.09 -20.60 31.80
C ALA A 371 -26.16 -21.53 31.21
N THR A 372 -27.37 -21.46 31.76
CA THR A 372 -28.53 -22.16 31.18
C THR A 372 -28.97 -21.51 29.88
N PRO A 373 -29.61 -22.23 28.95
CA PRO A 373 -30.17 -21.66 27.73
C PRO A 373 -31.03 -20.42 27.99
N GLN A 374 -31.86 -20.45 29.03
CA GLN A 374 -32.73 -19.34 29.40
C GLN A 374 -31.94 -18.09 29.82
N THR A 375 -30.84 -18.27 30.54
CA THR A 375 -29.95 -17.14 30.93
C THR A 375 -29.35 -16.48 29.71
N VAL A 376 -28.83 -17.28 28.78
CA VAL A 376 -28.26 -16.77 27.53
C VAL A 376 -29.32 -16.05 26.68
N ALA A 377 -30.53 -16.65 26.60
CA ALA A 377 -31.66 -16.04 25.91
C ALA A 377 -32.01 -14.66 26.49
N ASN A 378 -32.02 -14.53 27.81
CA ASN A 378 -32.33 -13.26 28.48
C ASN A 378 -31.26 -12.18 28.22
N GLU A 379 -29.99 -12.57 28.24
CA GLU A 379 -28.89 -11.62 27.85
C GLU A 379 -28.99 -11.21 26.38
N PHE A 380 -29.29 -12.15 25.49
CA PHE A 380 -29.48 -11.84 24.11
C PHE A 380 -30.69 -10.93 23.83
N LYS A 381 -31.82 -11.14 24.56
CA LYS A 381 -32.98 -10.23 24.45
C LYS A 381 -32.66 -8.78 24.82
N LYS A 382 -31.63 -8.51 25.63
CA LYS A 382 -31.15 -7.13 25.88
C LYS A 382 -30.55 -6.50 24.63
N LEU A 383 -29.79 -7.27 23.85
CA LEU A 383 -29.22 -6.81 22.59
C LEU A 383 -30.29 -6.56 21.52
N LEU A 384 -31.34 -7.37 21.50
CA LEU A 384 -32.46 -7.22 20.58
C LEU A 384 -33.26 -5.91 20.78
N LYS A 385 -33.06 -5.21 21.92
CA LYS A 385 -33.69 -3.90 22.19
C LYS A 385 -32.96 -2.72 21.61
N ILE A 386 -31.74 -2.89 21.11
CA ILE A 386 -30.90 -1.83 20.57
C ILE A 386 -30.47 -2.11 19.12
N PRO A 387 -31.42 -2.44 18.23
CA PRO A 387 -31.11 -2.66 16.85
C PRO A 387 -30.82 -1.34 16.10
N VAL A 388 -30.10 -1.42 15.00
CA VAL A 388 -29.90 -0.30 14.06
C VAL A 388 -30.57 -0.58 12.73
N SER A 389 -31.03 0.48 12.04
CA SER A 389 -31.61 0.38 10.69
C SER A 389 -31.24 1.57 9.83
N CYS A 390 -31.50 1.49 8.52
CA CYS A 390 -31.31 2.64 7.63
C CYS A 390 -32.43 3.68 7.72
N ASP A 391 -33.51 3.40 8.46
CA ASP A 391 -34.54 4.38 8.78
C ASP A 391 -34.12 5.17 10.03
N PHE A 392 -33.51 6.34 9.80
CA PHE A 392 -32.96 7.18 10.87
C PHE A 392 -33.87 8.35 11.27
N VAL A 393 -35.08 8.42 10.71
CA VAL A 393 -36.09 9.40 11.13
C VAL A 393 -37.16 8.71 11.93
N THR A 394 -37.28 9.06 13.21
CA THR A 394 -38.26 8.52 14.12
C THR A 394 -39.38 9.53 14.38
N LEU A 395 -40.59 9.02 14.68
CA LEU A 395 -41.72 9.87 15.09
C LEU A 395 -41.94 9.65 16.60
N GLU A 396 -41.59 10.67 17.39
CA GLU A 396 -41.76 10.69 18.84
C GLU A 396 -42.69 11.84 19.23
N ASP A 397 -43.69 11.58 20.05
CA ASP A 397 -44.66 12.59 20.50
C ASP A 397 -45.23 13.48 19.39
N LYS A 398 -45.56 12.88 18.24
CA LYS A 398 -46.03 13.53 17.01
C LYS A 398 -45.03 14.47 16.35
N LYS A 399 -43.72 14.41 16.72
CA LYS A 399 -42.65 15.15 16.13
C LYS A 399 -41.63 14.23 15.49
N TYR A 400 -41.22 14.54 14.28
CA TYR A 400 -40.11 13.81 13.62
C TYR A 400 -38.78 14.24 14.23
N THR A 401 -37.96 13.26 14.60
CA THR A 401 -36.60 13.44 15.15
C THR A 401 -35.59 12.58 14.39
N ILE A 402 -34.30 12.89 14.55
CA ILE A 402 -33.21 12.10 13.96
C ILE A 402 -32.67 11.16 15.04
N ASN A 403 -32.69 9.87 14.75
CA ASN A 403 -31.95 8.87 15.52
C ASN A 403 -30.50 8.84 15.01
N HIS A 404 -29.55 9.27 15.85
CA HIS A 404 -28.14 9.42 15.46
C HIS A 404 -27.47 8.08 15.18
N GLU A 405 -27.77 7.03 15.95
CA GLU A 405 -27.21 5.69 15.75
C GLU A 405 -27.64 5.12 14.39
N ASN A 406 -28.91 5.25 14.06
CA ASN A 406 -29.45 4.86 12.76
C ASN A 406 -28.86 5.71 11.62
N LEU A 407 -28.65 7.02 11.83
CA LEU A 407 -28.02 7.88 10.84
C LEU A 407 -26.56 7.42 10.60
N PHE A 408 -25.79 7.16 11.63
CA PHE A 408 -24.41 6.70 11.47
C PHE A 408 -24.36 5.30 10.83
N TYR A 409 -25.28 4.42 11.20
CA TYR A 409 -25.41 3.13 10.52
C TYR A 409 -25.79 3.30 9.05
N PHE A 410 -26.75 4.17 8.73
CA PHE A 410 -27.13 4.49 7.33
C PHE A 410 -25.93 5.00 6.52
N LEU A 411 -25.13 5.89 7.09
CA LEU A 411 -23.91 6.39 6.46
C LEU A 411 -22.92 5.24 6.22
N GLN A 412 -22.70 4.38 7.20
CA GLN A 412 -21.83 3.22 7.12
C GLN A 412 -22.28 2.22 6.06
N VAL A 413 -23.58 1.91 5.98
CA VAL A 413 -24.20 1.05 4.95
C VAL A 413 -23.97 1.61 3.54
N ASN A 414 -23.87 2.92 3.41
CA ASN A 414 -23.60 3.61 2.15
C ASN A 414 -22.13 3.99 2.00
N HIS A 415 -21.25 3.31 2.75
CA HIS A 415 -19.79 3.43 2.68
C HIS A 415 -19.22 4.81 3.05
N TYR A 416 -19.89 5.55 3.92
CA TYR A 416 -19.34 6.76 4.52
C TYR A 416 -18.72 6.44 5.88
N PHE A 417 -17.46 6.84 6.07
CA PHE A 417 -16.70 6.59 7.30
C PHE A 417 -15.90 7.83 7.69
N VAL A 418 -15.58 7.95 8.97
CA VAL A 418 -14.64 8.96 9.42
C VAL A 418 -13.21 8.47 9.21
N PHE A 419 -12.44 9.25 8.48
CA PHE A 419 -11.00 9.09 8.30
C PHE A 419 -10.25 10.04 9.22
N GLN A 420 -9.20 9.57 9.85
CA GLN A 420 -8.27 10.37 10.65
C GLN A 420 -6.85 10.14 10.15
N SER A 421 -6.16 11.23 9.79
CA SER A 421 -4.77 11.16 9.35
C SER A 421 -3.82 10.88 10.52
N ASP A 422 -2.88 9.97 10.34
CA ASP A 422 -1.84 9.66 11.33
C ASP A 422 -0.91 10.86 11.59
N ILE A 423 -0.78 11.77 10.63
CA ILE A 423 0.06 13.00 10.76
C ILE A 423 -0.64 14.04 11.64
N ALA A 424 -1.97 14.12 11.59
CA ALA A 424 -2.76 15.06 12.40
C ALA A 424 -2.84 14.66 13.88
N GLN A 425 -2.50 13.43 14.25
CA GLN A 425 -2.54 12.95 15.64
C GLN A 425 -1.50 13.61 16.55
N ASN A 426 -0.45 14.22 16.00
CA ASN A 426 0.62 14.86 16.77
C ASN A 426 0.35 16.33 17.14
N THR A 427 -0.83 16.85 16.89
CA THR A 427 -1.24 18.18 17.31
C THR A 427 -2.27 18.06 18.43
N ASP A 428 -2.05 18.72 19.55
CA ASP A 428 -2.92 18.75 20.75
C ASP A 428 -4.34 19.31 20.50
N ASN A 429 -4.69 19.56 19.26
CA ASN A 429 -6.04 19.93 18.88
C ASN A 429 -6.85 18.67 18.54
N GLU A 430 -8.04 18.55 19.13
CA GLU A 430 -9.12 17.61 18.86
C GLU A 430 -9.54 17.60 17.38
N ASN A 431 -8.62 17.33 16.47
CA ASN A 431 -8.94 17.13 15.07
C ASN A 431 -9.62 15.77 14.92
N LYS A 432 -10.87 15.72 15.39
CA LYS A 432 -11.83 14.72 14.96
C LYS A 432 -11.75 14.71 13.43
N GLY A 433 -11.40 13.58 12.84
CA GLY A 433 -11.21 13.41 11.41
C GLY A 433 -12.27 14.04 10.51
N TYR A 434 -12.34 13.64 9.28
CA TYR A 434 -13.37 14.10 8.35
C TYR A 434 -14.03 12.91 7.65
N LEU A 435 -15.28 13.09 7.19
CA LEU A 435 -16.02 12.04 6.55
C LEU A 435 -15.45 11.80 5.15
N VAL A 436 -15.25 10.52 4.82
CA VAL A 436 -14.87 10.04 3.47
C VAL A 436 -15.92 9.06 2.97
N LYS A 437 -16.14 9.06 1.66
CA LYS A 437 -16.89 8.02 0.98
C LYS A 437 -15.92 7.03 0.36
N VAL A 438 -16.16 5.77 0.60
CA VAL A 438 -15.41 4.66 0.02
C VAL A 438 -16.15 4.16 -1.21
N ASP A 439 -15.48 4.18 -2.34
CA ASP A 439 -15.92 3.55 -3.58
C ASP A 439 -14.83 2.57 -4.01
N ASP A 440 -15.06 1.30 -3.71
CA ASP A 440 -14.09 0.26 -3.90
C ASP A 440 -12.82 0.47 -3.03
N TYR A 441 -11.67 0.77 -3.62
CA TYR A 441 -10.44 1.16 -2.92
C TYR A 441 -10.19 2.68 -2.96
N LYS A 442 -11.11 3.45 -3.54
CA LYS A 442 -10.99 4.91 -3.67
C LYS A 442 -11.71 5.63 -2.53
N LEU A 443 -11.06 6.65 -2.01
CA LEU A 443 -11.61 7.53 -0.98
C LEU A 443 -11.89 8.90 -1.59
N SER A 444 -13.11 9.37 -1.46
CA SER A 444 -13.47 10.75 -1.83
C SER A 444 -13.89 11.54 -0.58
N ILE A 445 -13.67 12.85 -0.60
CA ILE A 445 -14.07 13.76 0.48
C ILE A 445 -15.32 14.51 0.03
N PRO A 446 -16.53 14.06 0.44
CA PRO A 446 -17.76 14.72 0.05
C PRO A 446 -17.96 16.03 0.80
N GLN A 447 -18.53 17.01 0.13
CA GLN A 447 -19.02 18.22 0.81
C GLN A 447 -20.24 17.88 1.69
N THR A 448 -20.39 18.57 2.82
CA THR A 448 -21.54 18.38 3.73
C THR A 448 -22.90 18.57 3.04
N ALA A 449 -23.00 19.51 2.09
CA ALA A 449 -24.20 19.69 1.28
C ALA A 449 -24.55 18.45 0.47
N THR A 450 -23.57 17.82 -0.18
CA THR A 450 -23.73 16.57 -0.94
C THR A 450 -24.27 15.42 -0.07
N ILE A 451 -23.82 15.31 1.18
CA ILE A 451 -24.31 14.29 2.12
C ILE A 451 -25.77 14.55 2.50
N ARG A 452 -26.11 15.81 2.76
CA ARG A 452 -27.49 16.23 3.07
C ARG A 452 -28.42 15.94 1.89
N ASP A 453 -28.03 16.31 0.68
CA ASP A 453 -28.79 16.05 -0.52
C ASP A 453 -28.98 14.55 -0.75
N PHE A 454 -27.94 13.75 -0.54
CA PHE A 454 -28.02 12.29 -0.59
C PHE A 454 -29.06 11.74 0.40
N CYS A 455 -29.08 12.22 1.64
CA CYS A 455 -30.08 11.81 2.65
C CYS A 455 -31.49 12.23 2.22
N VAL A 456 -31.66 13.46 1.70
CA VAL A 456 -32.96 13.96 1.21
C VAL A 456 -33.44 13.11 0.04
N ASP A 457 -32.62 12.87 -0.97
CA ASP A 457 -32.95 12.05 -2.14
C ASP A 457 -33.29 10.62 -1.77
N TYR A 458 -32.58 10.07 -0.78
CA TYR A 458 -32.89 8.75 -0.27
C TYR A 458 -34.31 8.67 0.25
N TYR A 459 -34.73 9.61 1.11
CA TYR A 459 -36.08 9.62 1.68
C TYR A 459 -37.15 10.01 0.64
N VAL A 460 -36.86 10.87 -0.33
CA VAL A 460 -37.76 11.15 -1.47
C VAL A 460 -38.05 9.84 -2.20
N ARG A 461 -37.04 9.05 -2.54
CA ARG A 461 -37.23 7.75 -3.21
C ARG A 461 -38.02 6.74 -2.39
N LYS A 462 -38.07 6.89 -1.07
CA LYS A 462 -38.87 6.06 -0.15
C LYS A 462 -40.31 6.57 0.06
N GLY A 463 -40.69 7.67 -0.56
CA GLY A 463 -42.06 8.19 -0.48
C GLY A 463 -42.38 8.84 0.87
N THR A 464 -41.52 9.65 1.41
CA THR A 464 -41.68 10.31 2.71
C THR A 464 -42.51 11.59 2.67
N THR A 465 -42.91 12.12 3.82
CA THR A 465 -43.70 13.35 3.95
C THR A 465 -42.82 14.61 3.83
N HIS A 466 -43.44 15.74 3.47
CA HIS A 466 -42.75 17.04 3.41
C HIS A 466 -42.17 17.48 4.74
N GLN A 467 -42.74 17.04 5.87
CA GLN A 467 -42.23 17.35 7.20
C GLN A 467 -40.87 16.67 7.46
N VAL A 468 -40.71 15.44 7.02
CA VAL A 468 -39.43 14.73 7.09
C VAL A 468 -38.38 15.39 6.20
N LEU A 469 -38.76 15.75 4.96
CA LEU A 469 -37.82 16.43 4.05
C LEU A 469 -37.39 17.81 4.60
N LYS A 470 -38.32 18.57 5.24
CA LYS A 470 -37.99 19.81 5.92
C LYS A 470 -36.99 19.59 7.05
N LEU A 471 -37.23 18.57 7.88
CA LEU A 471 -36.31 18.19 8.96
C LEU A 471 -34.91 17.91 8.42
N LEU A 472 -34.76 17.04 7.40
CA LEU A 472 -33.48 16.66 6.82
C LEU A 472 -32.68 17.85 6.27
N ARG A 473 -33.37 18.83 5.65
CA ARG A 473 -32.75 20.05 5.08
C ARG A 473 -32.21 20.99 6.16
N THR A 474 -32.78 20.97 7.37
CA THR A 474 -32.49 21.97 8.42
C THR A 474 -31.88 21.42 9.68
N CYS A 475 -31.80 20.07 9.84
CA CYS A 475 -31.30 19.46 11.08
C CYS A 475 -29.78 19.67 11.26
N LYS A 476 -29.37 19.83 12.53
CA LYS A 476 -27.96 19.92 12.93
C LYS A 476 -27.22 18.59 12.75
N ALA A 477 -27.94 17.46 12.87
CA ALA A 477 -27.35 16.12 12.74
C ALA A 477 -26.57 15.91 11.42
N LEU A 478 -26.96 16.62 10.34
CA LEU A 478 -26.27 16.60 9.06
C LEU A 478 -25.31 17.80 8.88
N SER A 479 -24.81 18.38 9.95
CA SER A 479 -23.75 19.41 9.90
C SER A 479 -22.35 18.78 9.96
N ALA A 480 -21.34 19.49 9.47
CA ALA A 480 -19.96 19.00 9.46
C ALA A 480 -19.42 18.61 10.87
N PRO A 481 -19.71 19.36 11.95
CA PRO A 481 -19.29 18.95 13.30
C PRO A 481 -19.92 17.63 13.76
N GLU A 482 -21.20 17.40 13.46
CA GLU A 482 -21.90 16.18 13.88
C GLU A 482 -21.49 14.96 13.06
N LEU A 483 -21.30 15.13 11.76
CA LEU A 483 -20.87 14.05 10.86
C LEU A 483 -19.47 13.50 11.20
N LYS A 484 -18.66 14.26 11.92
CA LYS A 484 -17.36 13.76 12.45
C LYS A 484 -17.51 12.72 13.56
N ASN A 485 -18.71 12.54 14.12
CA ASN A 485 -19.02 11.52 15.12
C ASN A 485 -19.48 10.19 14.49
N ALA A 486 -19.57 10.11 13.15
CA ALA A 486 -19.90 8.88 12.45
C ALA A 486 -18.82 7.79 12.66
N THR A 487 -19.08 6.59 12.17
CA THR A 487 -18.22 5.43 12.38
C THR A 487 -16.80 5.66 11.86
N TYR A 488 -15.82 5.53 12.72
CA TYR A 488 -14.40 5.56 12.38
C TYR A 488 -13.99 4.25 11.67
N LYS A 489 -13.19 4.39 10.61
CA LYS A 489 -12.54 3.25 9.96
C LYS A 489 -11.07 3.59 9.69
N LYS A 490 -10.18 2.69 10.07
CA LYS A 490 -8.77 2.79 9.70
C LYS A 490 -8.60 2.33 8.26
N PHE A 491 -7.95 3.15 7.44
CA PHE A 491 -7.64 2.84 6.05
C PHE A 491 -6.12 2.68 5.91
N ASP A 492 -5.70 1.63 5.23
CA ASP A 492 -4.31 1.47 4.85
C ASP A 492 -4.05 2.25 3.56
N LEU A 493 -3.37 3.40 3.69
CA LEU A 493 -2.97 4.26 2.57
C LEU A 493 -1.57 3.93 2.06
N THR A 494 -0.95 2.86 2.52
CA THR A 494 0.40 2.46 2.14
C THR A 494 0.44 2.07 0.66
N LYS A 495 1.08 2.88 -0.17
CA LYS A 495 1.25 2.61 -1.60
C LYS A 495 2.68 2.24 -1.99
N HIS A 496 3.59 2.16 -1.03
CA HIS A 496 4.99 1.84 -1.28
C HIS A 496 5.63 1.11 -0.10
N GLY A 497 6.71 0.42 -0.38
CA GLY A 497 7.62 -0.18 0.59
C GLY A 497 9.03 -0.23 -0.01
N LYS A 498 9.98 -0.80 0.72
CA LYS A 498 11.36 -0.92 0.23
C LYS A 498 11.43 -1.65 -1.12
N GLU A 499 10.60 -2.71 -1.29
CA GLU A 499 10.66 -3.61 -2.44
C GLU A 499 9.41 -3.55 -3.33
N PHE A 500 8.54 -2.55 -3.15
CA PHE A 500 7.38 -2.38 -4.02
C PHE A 500 6.91 -0.93 -4.11
N GLN A 501 6.24 -0.63 -5.24
CA GLN A 501 5.45 0.57 -5.46
C GLN A 501 4.12 0.19 -6.10
N LEU A 502 3.02 0.77 -5.58
CA LEU A 502 1.69 0.67 -6.18
C LEU A 502 1.39 1.92 -6.98
N PHE A 503 0.84 1.74 -8.17
CA PHE A 503 0.29 2.80 -9.02
C PHE A 503 -1.19 2.51 -9.23
N PHE A 504 -2.03 3.48 -8.92
CA PHE A 504 -3.48 3.35 -9.06
C PHE A 504 -3.96 4.13 -10.29
N PHE A 505 -4.55 3.41 -11.23
CA PHE A 505 -5.16 3.95 -12.44
C PHE A 505 -6.68 3.88 -12.33
N GLN A 506 -7.41 4.48 -13.29
CA GLN A 506 -8.86 4.47 -13.27
C GLN A 506 -9.44 3.05 -13.32
N ASN A 507 -8.83 2.16 -14.08
CA ASN A 507 -9.32 0.80 -14.30
C ASN A 507 -8.64 -0.28 -13.43
N THR A 508 -7.49 0.00 -12.82
CA THR A 508 -6.73 -1.03 -12.09
C THR A 508 -5.62 -0.45 -11.22
N ALA A 509 -5.03 -1.30 -10.37
CA ALA A 509 -3.77 -1.00 -9.68
C ALA A 509 -2.63 -1.89 -10.22
N ILE A 510 -1.46 -1.28 -10.39
CA ILE A 510 -0.24 -1.95 -10.84
C ILE A 510 0.75 -2.00 -9.67
N LYS A 511 1.31 -3.17 -9.41
CA LYS A 511 2.41 -3.36 -8.45
C LYS A 511 3.72 -3.54 -9.21
N VAL A 512 4.68 -2.67 -8.91
CA VAL A 512 6.05 -2.76 -9.41
C VAL A 512 6.94 -3.28 -8.29
N THR A 513 7.73 -4.30 -8.60
CA THR A 513 8.81 -4.83 -7.75
C THR A 513 10.10 -4.94 -8.57
N PRO A 514 11.27 -5.16 -7.95
CA PRO A 514 12.51 -5.40 -8.71
C PRO A 514 12.38 -6.52 -9.75
N GLU A 515 11.60 -7.58 -9.46
CA GLU A 515 11.50 -8.77 -10.30
C GLU A 515 10.42 -8.64 -11.37
N LYS A 516 9.29 -7.97 -11.05
CA LYS A 516 8.10 -7.98 -11.93
C LYS A 516 7.22 -6.75 -11.79
N ILE A 517 6.51 -6.47 -12.87
CA ILE A 517 5.40 -5.51 -12.94
C ILE A 517 4.12 -6.31 -13.16
N ILE A 518 3.14 -6.18 -12.28
CA ILE A 518 1.91 -6.97 -12.32
C ILE A 518 0.67 -6.12 -12.09
N THR A 519 -0.41 -6.46 -12.80
CA THR A 519 -1.76 -5.96 -12.51
C THR A 519 -2.31 -6.69 -11.29
N LEU A 520 -2.80 -5.96 -10.30
CA LEU A 520 -3.45 -6.54 -9.13
C LEU A 520 -4.90 -6.89 -9.46
N LYS A 521 -5.35 -8.07 -9.04
CA LYS A 521 -6.77 -8.40 -9.03
C LYS A 521 -7.47 -7.57 -7.95
N ARG A 522 -8.76 -7.30 -8.12
CA ARG A 522 -9.53 -6.50 -7.16
C ARG A 522 -9.41 -7.02 -5.72
N ASP A 523 -9.52 -8.34 -5.55
CA ASP A 523 -9.46 -8.99 -4.24
C ASP A 523 -8.08 -8.94 -3.57
N ASP A 524 -7.02 -8.63 -4.34
CA ASP A 524 -5.65 -8.49 -3.85
C ASP A 524 -5.31 -7.03 -3.48
N ILE A 525 -6.22 -6.07 -3.77
CA ILE A 525 -6.04 -4.65 -3.43
C ILE A 525 -6.59 -4.42 -2.03
N ASN A 526 -5.70 -4.40 -1.04
CA ASN A 526 -6.05 -4.12 0.36
C ASN A 526 -5.78 -2.66 0.77
N ASN A 527 -5.13 -1.89 -0.11
CA ASN A 527 -4.75 -0.52 0.13
C ASN A 527 -5.77 0.45 -0.45
N TYR A 528 -5.94 1.58 0.21
CA TYR A 528 -6.84 2.64 -0.23
C TYR A 528 -6.05 3.81 -0.80
N ILE A 529 -6.71 4.60 -1.67
CA ILE A 529 -6.15 5.82 -2.24
C ILE A 529 -7.22 6.89 -2.33
N PHE A 530 -6.84 8.16 -2.13
CA PHE A 530 -7.75 9.26 -2.43
C PHE A 530 -7.97 9.40 -3.94
N ASP A 531 -9.19 9.72 -4.35
CA ASP A 531 -9.60 9.82 -5.76
C ASP A 531 -8.78 10.84 -6.56
N ASN A 532 -8.38 11.94 -5.91
CA ASN A 532 -7.52 12.96 -6.51
C ASN A 532 -6.05 12.50 -6.70
N ALA A 533 -5.65 11.38 -6.11
CA ALA A 533 -4.34 10.78 -6.28
C ALA A 533 -4.36 9.56 -7.23
N VAL A 534 -5.51 9.20 -7.77
CA VAL A 534 -5.63 8.19 -8.84
C VAL A 534 -5.18 8.80 -10.16
N LEU A 535 -4.31 8.12 -10.88
CA LEU A 535 -3.86 8.57 -12.20
C LEU A 535 -5.05 8.63 -13.18
N PRO A 536 -5.26 9.75 -13.89
CA PRO A 536 -6.46 10.00 -14.68
C PRO A 536 -6.44 9.28 -16.04
N ALA A 537 -5.99 8.03 -16.06
CA ALA A 537 -5.87 7.22 -17.25
C ALA A 537 -6.29 5.77 -16.98
N ASN A 538 -6.70 5.10 -18.04
CA ASN A 538 -6.79 3.64 -18.09
C ASN A 538 -5.46 3.10 -18.60
N ILE A 539 -4.96 2.02 -18.05
CA ILE A 539 -3.72 1.37 -18.50
C ILE A 539 -3.99 -0.07 -18.92
N ARG A 540 -3.31 -0.50 -19.96
CA ARG A 540 -3.08 -1.89 -20.32
C ARG A 540 -1.60 -2.19 -20.10
N LEU A 541 -1.30 -3.18 -19.27
CA LEU A 541 0.07 -3.61 -19.05
C LEU A 541 0.61 -4.27 -20.33
N LEU A 542 1.72 -3.75 -20.83
CA LEU A 542 2.40 -4.23 -22.04
C LEU A 542 3.63 -5.05 -21.66
N ASN A 543 3.93 -6.03 -22.49
CA ASN A 543 5.18 -6.80 -22.38
C ASN A 543 6.24 -6.23 -23.37
N GLU A 544 6.39 -4.91 -23.39
CA GLU A 544 7.34 -4.22 -24.26
C GLU A 544 8.67 -4.02 -23.52
N PRO A 545 9.79 -4.46 -24.10
CA PRO A 545 11.09 -4.41 -23.42
C PRO A 545 11.81 -3.06 -23.58
N PHE A 546 11.18 -1.92 -23.69
CA PHE A 546 11.66 -0.55 -23.89
C PHE A 546 13.18 -0.33 -23.98
N PHE A 547 13.92 -0.67 -22.93
CA PHE A 547 15.38 -0.60 -22.87
C PHE A 547 15.96 -1.68 -21.96
N GLN A 548 17.19 -2.10 -22.24
CA GLN A 548 17.91 -3.10 -21.46
C GLN A 548 19.32 -2.58 -21.14
N PRO A 549 19.61 -2.24 -19.87
CA PRO A 549 20.97 -1.93 -19.45
C PRO A 549 21.82 -3.20 -19.42
N TYR A 550 23.11 -3.07 -19.73
CA TYR A 550 24.09 -4.13 -19.61
C TYR A 550 25.47 -3.57 -19.27
N ILE A 551 26.35 -4.42 -18.80
CA ILE A 551 27.75 -4.07 -18.56
C ILE A 551 28.57 -4.69 -19.71
N ASP A 552 29.41 -3.90 -20.37
CA ASP A 552 30.28 -4.39 -21.44
C ASP A 552 31.52 -5.14 -20.88
N GLU A 553 32.35 -5.67 -21.77
CA GLU A 553 33.54 -6.44 -21.39
C GLU A 553 34.57 -5.61 -20.61
N GLN A 554 34.52 -4.29 -20.72
CA GLN A 554 35.37 -3.34 -19.98
C GLN A 554 34.76 -2.87 -18.67
N GLY A 555 33.57 -3.41 -18.28
CA GLY A 555 32.90 -3.05 -17.04
C GLY A 555 32.13 -1.71 -17.11
N ARG A 556 31.85 -1.17 -18.30
CA ARG A 556 31.16 0.11 -18.49
C ARG A 556 29.65 -0.10 -18.64
N ASN A 557 28.87 0.81 -18.12
CA ASN A 557 27.41 0.80 -18.24
C ASN A 557 26.98 1.19 -19.66
N ARG A 558 26.25 0.31 -20.33
CA ARG A 558 25.70 0.46 -21.67
C ARG A 558 24.20 0.23 -21.66
N VAL A 559 23.53 0.63 -22.74
CA VAL A 559 22.09 0.38 -22.92
C VAL A 559 21.77 -0.05 -24.35
N ARG A 560 20.85 -1.01 -24.46
CA ARG A 560 20.20 -1.38 -25.71
C ARG A 560 18.77 -0.85 -25.70
N ILE A 561 18.43 -0.02 -26.69
CA ILE A 561 17.05 0.42 -26.93
C ILE A 561 16.35 -0.68 -27.74
N SER A 562 15.16 -1.09 -27.29
CA SER A 562 14.45 -2.25 -27.83
C SER A 562 13.23 -1.87 -28.67
N THR A 563 12.78 -0.62 -28.61
CA THR A 563 11.60 -0.12 -29.34
C THR A 563 11.72 1.37 -29.63
N ASP A 564 11.15 1.78 -30.74
CA ASP A 564 10.99 3.19 -31.16
C ASP A 564 9.53 3.67 -31.12
N LYS A 565 8.61 2.81 -30.62
CA LYS A 565 7.17 3.10 -30.63
C LYS A 565 6.73 4.10 -29.56
N CYS A 566 7.51 4.25 -28.48
CA CYS A 566 7.19 5.14 -27.38
C CYS A 566 7.77 6.53 -27.63
N GLU A 567 6.92 7.50 -27.92
CA GLU A 567 7.36 8.86 -28.24
C GLU A 567 8.11 9.53 -27.08
N TYR A 568 7.69 9.29 -25.84
CA TYR A 568 8.40 9.84 -24.69
C TYR A 568 9.80 9.21 -24.51
N LEU A 569 9.97 7.92 -24.78
CA LEU A 569 11.28 7.28 -24.83
C LEU A 569 12.16 7.94 -25.90
N ASN A 570 11.62 8.15 -27.10
CA ASN A 570 12.32 8.79 -28.22
C ASN A 570 12.72 10.23 -27.88
N PHE A 571 11.83 10.97 -27.21
CA PHE A 571 12.14 12.31 -26.68
C PHE A 571 13.34 12.27 -25.71
N LEU A 572 13.40 11.31 -24.78
CA LEU A 572 14.52 11.17 -23.84
C LEU A 572 15.81 10.78 -24.54
N ILE A 573 15.74 9.97 -25.60
CA ILE A 573 16.90 9.65 -26.45
C ILE A 573 17.45 10.94 -27.05
N ASN A 574 16.64 11.75 -27.73
CA ASN A 574 17.06 13.02 -28.31
C ASN A 574 17.57 13.99 -27.25
N GLY A 575 16.93 14.09 -26.09
CA GLY A 575 17.40 14.86 -24.93
C GLY A 575 18.71 14.35 -24.32
N SER A 576 19.20 13.17 -24.73
CA SER A 576 20.48 12.59 -24.28
C SER A 576 21.59 12.64 -25.32
N ARG A 577 21.30 13.03 -26.55
CA ARG A 577 22.27 13.13 -27.66
C ARG A 577 23.11 14.40 -27.52
N VAL A 578 24.06 14.40 -26.59
CA VAL A 578 24.93 15.58 -26.32
C VAL A 578 25.93 15.85 -27.41
N TYR A 579 26.14 14.91 -28.32
CA TYR A 579 27.01 15.04 -29.51
C TYR A 579 26.23 15.13 -30.83
N TRP A 580 24.90 15.43 -30.77
CA TRP A 580 24.05 15.53 -31.96
C TRP A 580 24.62 16.38 -33.09
N ALA A 581 25.38 17.44 -32.76
CA ALA A 581 26.00 18.32 -33.77
C ALA A 581 26.99 17.61 -34.68
N LYS A 582 27.64 16.53 -34.21
CA LYS A 582 28.52 15.68 -35.04
C LYS A 582 27.71 14.74 -35.92
N GLU A 583 26.58 14.33 -35.52
CA GLU A 583 25.69 13.41 -36.24
C GLU A 583 24.88 14.14 -37.31
N TYR A 584 24.46 15.38 -37.04
CA TYR A 584 23.58 16.18 -37.91
C TYR A 584 24.03 16.28 -39.36
N PRO A 585 25.30 16.59 -39.71
CA PRO A 585 25.74 16.72 -41.12
C PRO A 585 25.52 15.43 -41.94
N HIS A 586 25.48 14.28 -41.29
CA HIS A 586 25.37 12.97 -41.93
C HIS A 586 23.93 12.45 -41.96
N GLU A 587 23.07 12.90 -41.05
CA GLU A 587 21.73 12.34 -40.82
C GLU A 587 20.62 13.38 -41.00
N ALA A 588 20.94 14.55 -41.58
CA ALA A 588 19.97 15.64 -41.72
C ALA A 588 18.67 15.22 -42.45
N HIS A 589 18.77 14.33 -43.43
CA HIS A 589 17.59 13.77 -44.14
C HIS A 589 16.74 12.83 -43.33
N ARG A 590 17.22 12.38 -42.19
CA ARG A 590 16.52 11.51 -41.24
C ARG A 590 16.15 12.20 -39.93
N TRP A 591 16.39 13.50 -39.85
CA TRP A 591 16.12 14.30 -38.66
C TRP A 591 14.66 14.25 -38.28
N GLY A 592 14.36 13.99 -37.04
CA GLY A 592 13.02 13.76 -36.58
C GLY A 592 12.47 12.35 -36.73
N THR A 593 13.23 11.42 -37.36
CA THR A 593 12.79 10.01 -37.53
C THR A 593 13.81 9.00 -37.06
N PHE A 594 14.96 9.45 -36.54
CA PHE A 594 16.05 8.59 -36.10
C PHE A 594 16.33 8.74 -34.62
N TYR A 595 15.92 7.72 -33.87
CA TYR A 595 16.05 7.70 -32.42
C TYR A 595 17.10 6.67 -32.00
N THR A 596 18.35 7.08 -31.91
CA THR A 596 19.45 6.22 -31.49
C THR A 596 20.46 6.98 -30.62
N LEU A 597 21.06 6.27 -29.66
CA LEU A 597 22.20 6.75 -28.88
C LEU A 597 23.53 6.34 -29.51
N ASN A 598 23.50 5.40 -30.46
CA ASN A 598 24.65 4.82 -31.10
C ASN A 598 24.67 5.24 -32.59
N SER A 599 25.58 6.11 -32.92
CA SER A 599 25.79 6.54 -34.31
C SER A 599 27.21 6.17 -34.78
N PRO A 600 27.37 5.71 -36.02
CA PRO A 600 28.69 5.40 -36.55
C PRO A 600 29.61 6.65 -36.71
N HIS A 601 29.05 7.85 -36.54
CA HIS A 601 29.78 9.13 -36.60
C HIS A 601 30.32 9.56 -35.24
N LEU A 602 30.09 8.80 -34.20
CA LEU A 602 30.58 9.02 -32.84
C LEU A 602 31.62 7.99 -32.45
N THR A 603 32.58 8.41 -31.65
CA THR A 603 33.52 7.48 -31.01
C THR A 603 32.75 6.61 -29.99
N GLU A 604 33.33 5.48 -29.60
CA GLU A 604 32.73 4.60 -28.60
C GLU A 604 32.50 5.33 -27.26
N GLU A 605 33.44 6.18 -26.83
CA GLU A 605 33.33 6.96 -25.60
C GLU A 605 32.19 7.99 -25.67
N GLU A 606 31.98 8.61 -26.84
CA GLU A 606 30.87 9.54 -27.05
C GLU A 606 29.51 8.81 -27.02
N GLN A 607 29.45 7.61 -27.61
CA GLN A 607 28.26 6.77 -27.53
C GLN A 607 27.95 6.39 -26.07
N ILE A 608 28.94 5.94 -25.30
CA ILE A 608 28.80 5.61 -23.88
C ILE A 608 28.31 6.82 -23.10
N THR A 609 28.88 8.00 -23.36
CA THR A 609 28.44 9.23 -22.70
C THR A 609 26.98 9.51 -22.95
N GLN A 610 26.47 9.39 -24.18
CA GLN A 610 25.05 9.56 -24.50
C GLN A 610 24.16 8.49 -23.81
N GLU A 611 24.60 7.23 -23.80
CA GLU A 611 23.93 6.14 -23.11
C GLU A 611 23.85 6.38 -21.61
N GLN A 612 24.89 6.87 -20.96
CA GLN A 612 24.91 7.23 -19.56
C GLN A 612 23.96 8.39 -19.24
N HIS A 613 23.89 9.42 -20.09
CA HIS A 613 22.90 10.50 -19.96
C HIS A 613 21.47 9.98 -20.07
N PHE A 614 21.20 9.01 -20.92
CA PHE A 614 19.89 8.37 -21.03
C PHE A 614 19.56 7.54 -19.77
N LEU A 615 20.49 6.67 -19.34
CA LEU A 615 20.29 5.83 -18.16
C LEU A 615 20.10 6.66 -16.89
N SER A 616 20.82 7.79 -16.75
CA SER A 616 20.64 8.70 -15.62
C SER A 616 19.24 9.31 -15.58
N LYS A 617 18.63 9.65 -16.73
CA LYS A 617 17.25 10.12 -16.82
C LYS A 617 16.26 9.04 -16.41
N CYS A 618 16.41 7.81 -16.91
CA CYS A 618 15.57 6.68 -16.55
C CYS A 618 15.67 6.36 -15.05
N TYR A 619 16.87 6.44 -14.48
CA TYR A 619 17.11 6.23 -13.05
C TYR A 619 16.45 7.33 -12.21
N ALA A 620 16.59 8.60 -12.62
CA ALA A 620 15.96 9.74 -11.95
C ALA A 620 14.43 9.66 -11.99
N ILE A 621 13.82 9.27 -13.12
CA ILE A 621 12.39 9.01 -13.22
C ILE A 621 11.99 7.94 -12.20
N GLY A 622 12.65 6.80 -12.19
CA GLY A 622 12.35 5.71 -11.28
C GLY A 622 12.54 6.10 -9.81
N TYR A 623 13.58 6.86 -9.49
CA TYR A 623 13.80 7.43 -8.16
C TYR A 623 12.62 8.31 -7.73
N LEU A 624 12.15 9.22 -8.57
CA LEU A 624 11.04 10.12 -8.24
C LEU A 624 9.71 9.37 -8.10
N LEU A 625 9.47 8.34 -8.90
CA LEU A 625 8.23 7.57 -8.88
C LEU A 625 8.18 6.51 -7.77
N HIS A 626 9.32 6.01 -7.29
CA HIS A 626 9.34 5.12 -6.13
C HIS A 626 9.32 5.94 -4.85
N ARG A 627 8.19 6.00 -4.18
CA ARG A 627 7.95 6.88 -3.01
C ARG A 627 8.86 6.59 -1.80
N TYR A 628 9.32 5.34 -1.63
CA TYR A 628 10.19 4.97 -0.52
C TYR A 628 11.48 5.76 -0.53
N LYS A 629 11.80 6.42 0.59
CA LYS A 629 13.07 7.13 0.79
C LYS A 629 14.09 6.19 1.44
N MET A 630 15.25 6.11 0.85
CA MET A 630 16.36 5.30 1.33
C MET A 630 17.29 6.20 2.16
N PRO A 631 17.51 5.95 3.46
CA PRO A 631 18.24 6.87 4.35
C PRO A 631 19.66 7.23 3.88
N HIS A 632 20.28 6.37 3.05
CA HIS A 632 21.64 6.57 2.55
C HIS A 632 21.69 7.20 1.16
N PHE A 633 20.54 7.40 0.52
CA PHE A 633 20.44 7.92 -0.84
C PHE A 633 19.28 8.91 -0.96
N GLU A 634 19.39 10.02 -0.21
CA GLU A 634 18.44 11.12 -0.30
C GLU A 634 19.00 12.18 -1.24
N LYS A 635 18.38 12.30 -2.43
CA LYS A 635 18.84 13.17 -3.49
C LYS A 635 17.78 14.19 -3.91
N PHE A 636 18.26 15.37 -4.26
CA PHE A 636 17.52 16.35 -5.05
C PHE A 636 17.88 16.13 -6.53
N ILE A 637 16.88 15.92 -7.38
CA ILE A 637 17.12 15.78 -8.82
C ILE A 637 17.27 17.18 -9.43
N TYR A 638 18.49 17.49 -9.86
CA TYR A 638 18.89 18.78 -10.42
C TYR A 638 18.88 18.70 -11.96
N ILE A 639 17.87 19.31 -12.61
CA ILE A 639 17.66 19.21 -14.04
C ILE A 639 18.20 20.46 -14.72
N VAL A 640 19.18 20.29 -15.61
CA VAL A 640 19.96 21.39 -16.20
C VAL A 640 20.29 21.08 -17.65
N ASP A 641 20.69 22.11 -18.43
CA ASP A 641 21.18 21.95 -19.81
C ASP A 641 22.64 21.50 -19.81
N ASP A 642 22.98 20.61 -20.74
CA ASP A 642 24.35 20.14 -20.93
C ASP A 642 25.27 21.26 -21.42
N GLU A 643 24.79 22.09 -22.34
CA GLU A 643 25.50 23.26 -22.84
C GLU A 643 24.86 24.54 -22.30
N MET A 644 25.64 25.33 -21.59
CA MET A 644 25.28 26.70 -21.21
C MET A 644 25.97 27.70 -22.12
N LYS A 645 25.23 28.31 -23.04
CA LYS A 645 25.75 29.35 -23.95
C LYS A 645 25.57 30.72 -23.33
N GLY A 646 26.69 31.44 -23.15
CA GLY A 646 26.71 32.90 -22.90
C GLY A 646 26.53 33.31 -21.44
N THR A 647 26.44 34.62 -21.27
CA THR A 647 26.26 35.30 -20.00
C THR A 647 25.03 34.85 -19.24
N LEU A 648 25.07 34.88 -17.90
CA LEU A 648 23.97 34.58 -16.95
C LEU A 648 22.63 35.26 -17.28
N SER A 649 22.59 36.19 -18.20
CA SER A 649 21.42 36.95 -18.64
C SER A 649 20.62 36.31 -19.79
N GLN A 650 21.15 35.27 -20.47
CA GLN A 650 20.49 34.62 -21.59
C GLN A 650 20.02 33.22 -21.16
N SER A 651 18.76 33.14 -20.72
CA SER A 651 18.07 31.90 -20.43
C SER A 651 17.94 31.02 -21.68
N ASN A 652 18.51 29.82 -21.66
CA ASN A 652 18.33 28.80 -22.68
C ASN A 652 17.04 28.02 -22.42
N GLY A 653 15.86 28.62 -22.66
CA GLY A 653 14.58 27.91 -22.59
C GLY A 653 14.37 27.00 -23.82
N GLY A 654 13.65 25.90 -23.69
CA GLY A 654 13.22 25.09 -24.84
C GLY A 654 13.96 23.76 -25.07
N THR A 655 14.87 23.34 -24.17
CA THR A 655 15.61 22.05 -24.29
C THR A 655 14.80 20.80 -23.93
N GLY A 656 13.58 20.95 -23.38
CA GLY A 656 12.73 19.85 -23.02
C GLY A 656 12.61 19.55 -21.52
N LYS A 657 13.28 20.32 -20.64
CA LYS A 657 13.19 20.16 -19.17
C LYS A 657 11.75 20.17 -18.66
N GLY A 658 10.90 21.06 -19.20
CA GLY A 658 9.48 21.15 -18.86
C GLY A 658 8.69 19.90 -19.25
N ILE A 659 9.01 19.25 -20.36
CA ILE A 659 8.39 17.98 -20.80
C ILE A 659 8.71 16.86 -19.80
N PHE A 660 9.96 16.78 -19.34
CA PHE A 660 10.35 15.83 -18.29
C PHE A 660 9.57 16.09 -16.98
N SER A 661 9.50 17.36 -16.56
CA SER A 661 8.73 17.75 -15.38
C SER A 661 7.26 17.37 -15.53
N ASN A 662 6.66 17.60 -16.70
CA ASN A 662 5.27 17.23 -16.98
C ASN A 662 5.05 15.70 -16.95
N ALA A 663 5.98 14.91 -17.47
CA ALA A 663 5.91 13.45 -17.40
C ALA A 663 5.85 12.93 -15.94
N ILE A 664 6.62 13.52 -15.03
CA ILE A 664 6.54 13.18 -13.60
C ILE A 664 5.17 13.57 -13.03
N LYS A 665 4.66 14.78 -13.36
CA LYS A 665 3.33 15.26 -12.92
C LYS A 665 2.19 14.37 -13.39
N LEU A 666 2.31 13.78 -14.57
CA LEU A 666 1.32 12.85 -15.13
C LEU A 666 1.42 11.44 -14.53
N SER A 667 2.50 11.11 -13.83
CA SER A 667 2.79 9.75 -13.34
C SER A 667 2.69 9.61 -11.83
N THR A 668 2.62 10.73 -11.08
CA THR A 668 2.48 10.71 -9.62
C THR A 668 1.94 12.05 -9.10
N SER A 669 1.59 12.10 -7.82
CA SER A 669 1.10 13.33 -7.17
C SER A 669 2.26 14.29 -6.90
N VAL A 670 2.24 15.46 -7.56
CA VAL A 670 3.31 16.47 -7.48
C VAL A 670 2.79 17.77 -6.90
N PHE A 671 3.48 18.26 -5.87
CA PHE A 671 3.31 19.62 -5.36
C PHE A 671 4.22 20.58 -6.15
N ASN A 672 3.64 21.61 -6.76
CA ASN A 672 4.38 22.56 -7.58
C ASN A 672 4.74 23.83 -6.80
N CYS A 673 6.03 24.15 -6.75
CA CYS A 673 6.53 25.43 -6.26
C CYS A 673 6.99 26.30 -7.43
N ALA A 674 6.52 27.55 -7.50
CA ALA A 674 7.02 28.51 -8.47
C ALA A 674 8.45 28.91 -8.10
N GLY A 675 9.44 28.38 -8.81
CA GLY A 675 10.87 28.53 -8.50
C GLY A 675 11.45 29.91 -8.80
N LYS A 676 10.78 30.73 -9.60
CA LYS A 676 11.30 32.05 -10.05
C LYS A 676 11.47 33.13 -8.98
N ASP A 677 10.75 32.97 -7.85
CA ASP A 677 10.85 33.96 -6.76
C ASP A 677 12.20 33.83 -6.03
N SER A 678 13.05 34.85 -6.13
CA SER A 678 14.34 34.89 -5.42
C SER A 678 14.20 34.86 -3.89
N LYS A 679 13.03 35.18 -3.34
CA LYS A 679 12.68 35.14 -1.92
C LYS A 679 11.85 33.93 -1.55
N LEU A 680 11.76 32.94 -2.40
CA LEU A 680 10.92 31.74 -2.21
C LEU A 680 11.08 31.14 -0.81
N PHE A 681 12.32 30.94 -0.36
CA PHE A 681 12.62 30.34 0.96
C PHE A 681 12.51 31.30 2.15
N ASP A 682 12.24 32.57 1.91
CA ASP A 682 11.94 33.53 2.98
C ASP A 682 10.43 33.53 3.34
N ASN A 683 9.62 32.87 2.49
CA ASN A 683 8.19 32.67 2.73
C ASN A 683 7.97 31.44 3.63
N THR A 684 7.49 31.63 4.85
CA THR A 684 7.18 30.56 5.80
C THR A 684 6.00 29.68 5.37
N HIS A 685 5.21 30.09 4.40
CA HIS A 685 4.03 29.41 3.86
C HIS A 685 4.26 28.76 2.49
N ILE A 686 5.51 28.53 2.11
CA ILE A 686 5.87 27.95 0.81
C ILE A 686 5.18 26.60 0.56
N PHE A 687 4.88 25.85 1.62
CA PHE A 687 4.28 24.52 1.60
C PHE A 687 2.87 24.50 2.19
N ASP A 688 2.13 25.62 2.19
CA ASP A 688 0.82 25.72 2.87
C ASP A 688 -0.26 24.74 2.37
N GLU A 689 -0.17 24.31 1.12
CA GLU A 689 -1.06 23.30 0.51
C GLU A 689 -0.44 21.89 0.44
N LEU A 690 0.81 21.72 0.91
CA LEU A 690 1.46 20.41 0.94
C LEU A 690 0.76 19.50 1.95
N ASN A 691 0.51 18.28 1.54
CA ASN A 691 -0.08 17.24 2.41
C ASN A 691 0.57 15.87 2.13
N GLU A 692 0.17 14.87 2.90
CA GLU A 692 0.73 13.50 2.85
C GLU A 692 0.46 12.76 1.53
N ASN A 693 -0.44 13.25 0.69
CA ASN A 693 -0.76 12.62 -0.60
C ASN A 693 0.21 13.02 -1.71
N HIS A 694 1.02 14.06 -1.49
CA HIS A 694 2.04 14.46 -2.47
C HIS A 694 3.27 13.55 -2.35
N ASP A 695 3.69 13.01 -3.47
CA ASP A 695 4.85 12.12 -3.58
C ASP A 695 6.14 12.85 -3.89
N VAL A 696 6.01 13.95 -4.62
CA VAL A 696 7.13 14.72 -5.14
C VAL A 696 6.85 16.21 -5.02
N ILE A 697 7.88 17.01 -4.76
CA ILE A 697 7.87 18.48 -4.86
C ILE A 697 8.69 18.87 -6.09
N CYS A 698 8.08 19.67 -6.96
CA CYS A 698 8.70 20.26 -8.14
C CYS A 698 8.97 21.73 -7.91
N PHE A 699 10.21 22.15 -8.07
CA PHE A 699 10.62 23.57 -8.16
C PHE A 699 10.85 23.92 -9.63
N ASP A 700 9.84 24.53 -10.26
CA ASP A 700 9.88 24.80 -11.69
C ASP A 700 10.58 26.14 -11.98
N ASP A 701 11.54 26.11 -12.91
CA ASP A 701 12.34 27.26 -13.38
C ASP A 701 12.95 28.03 -12.20
N MET A 702 13.73 27.32 -11.39
CA MET A 702 14.25 27.82 -10.13
C MET A 702 15.26 28.93 -10.32
N ALA A 703 15.05 30.05 -9.62
CA ALA A 703 16.01 31.14 -9.54
C ALA A 703 17.30 30.70 -8.85
N GLU A 704 18.35 31.49 -9.01
CA GLU A 704 19.63 31.22 -8.37
C GLU A 704 19.49 31.37 -6.85
N HIS A 705 19.61 30.26 -6.12
CA HIS A 705 19.61 30.19 -4.66
C HIS A 705 20.82 29.46 -4.15
N ARG A 706 21.22 29.73 -2.90
CA ARG A 706 22.16 28.85 -2.20
C ARG A 706 21.50 27.52 -1.93
N PHE A 707 22.08 26.44 -2.45
CA PHE A 707 21.51 25.08 -2.35
C PHE A 707 21.37 24.61 -0.89
N GLU A 708 22.18 25.15 0.01
CA GLU A 708 22.08 24.89 1.45
C GLU A 708 20.67 25.10 2.04
N LYS A 709 19.87 26.03 1.48
CA LYS A 709 18.48 26.26 1.90
C LYS A 709 17.55 25.06 1.68
N LEU A 710 17.94 24.12 0.82
CA LEU A 710 17.19 22.89 0.52
C LEU A 710 17.59 21.71 1.41
N TYR A 711 18.70 21.75 2.12
CA TYR A 711 19.24 20.61 2.86
C TYR A 711 18.21 19.98 3.80
N ASN A 712 17.58 20.80 4.63
CA ASN A 712 16.61 20.32 5.62
C ASN A 712 15.40 19.63 4.95
N TYR A 713 14.96 20.12 3.79
CA TYR A 713 13.84 19.51 3.07
C TYR A 713 14.21 18.17 2.43
N ILE A 714 15.49 17.96 2.15
CA ILE A 714 16.01 16.70 1.59
C ILE A 714 16.10 15.64 2.68
N THR A 715 16.71 15.99 3.86
CA THR A 715 17.13 15.04 4.89
C THR A 715 16.28 15.05 6.16
N ASP A 716 15.78 16.21 6.60
CA ASP A 716 15.23 16.36 7.95
C ASP A 716 13.70 16.39 7.99
N GLY A 717 13.04 16.28 6.83
CA GLY A 717 11.58 16.40 6.72
C GLY A 717 11.09 17.82 6.50
N ILE A 718 9.77 18.00 6.48
CA ILE A 718 9.15 19.27 6.06
C ILE A 718 8.15 19.73 7.10
N ARG A 719 8.36 20.97 7.61
CA ARG A 719 7.35 21.66 8.41
C ARG A 719 6.41 22.42 7.48
N VAL A 720 5.14 22.10 7.58
CA VAL A 720 4.06 22.75 6.82
C VAL A 720 3.37 23.76 7.71
N ASN A 721 3.26 25.01 7.25
CA ASN A 721 2.59 26.11 7.94
C ASN A 721 1.38 26.60 7.11
N PRO A 722 0.23 25.90 7.17
CA PRO A 722 -0.95 26.30 6.41
C PRO A 722 -1.50 27.63 6.94
N LYS A 723 -2.05 28.46 6.06
CA LYS A 723 -2.75 29.68 6.48
C LYS A 723 -4.00 29.32 7.30
N PHE A 724 -4.16 29.97 8.44
CA PHE A 724 -5.33 29.79 9.33
C PHE A 724 -5.55 28.38 9.88
N ARG A 725 -4.50 27.53 9.89
CA ARG A 725 -4.49 26.17 10.47
C ARG A 725 -3.21 25.96 11.28
N PRO A 726 -3.22 25.06 12.27
CA PRO A 726 -2.01 24.68 12.98
C PRO A 726 -0.92 24.13 12.06
N SER A 727 0.34 24.44 12.35
CA SER A 727 1.46 23.85 11.63
C SER A 727 1.61 22.37 12.00
N PHE A 728 2.06 21.57 11.06
CA PHE A 728 2.38 20.16 11.29
C PHE A 728 3.72 19.79 10.64
N PHE A 729 4.27 18.65 11.04
CA PHE A 729 5.55 18.18 10.55
C PHE A 729 5.40 16.86 9.79
N ILE A 730 5.93 16.83 8.57
CA ILE A 730 6.03 15.61 7.76
C ILE A 730 7.44 15.04 7.99
N PRO A 731 7.56 13.87 8.65
CA PRO A 731 8.86 13.29 8.95
C PRO A 731 9.61 12.84 7.68
N PRO A 732 10.93 12.64 7.73
CA PRO A 732 11.77 12.39 6.56
C PRO A 732 11.30 11.19 5.72
N ASP A 733 10.92 10.10 6.36
CA ASP A 733 10.44 8.86 5.71
C ASP A 733 9.10 9.05 4.98
N LYS A 734 8.30 10.01 5.43
CA LYS A 734 7.00 10.38 4.83
C LYS A 734 7.06 11.65 3.98
N SER A 735 8.20 12.36 3.93
CA SER A 735 8.32 13.59 3.15
C SER A 735 8.47 13.29 1.65
N PRO A 736 7.92 14.16 0.75
CA PRO A 736 8.08 14.02 -0.69
C PRO A 736 9.56 14.03 -1.14
N LYS A 737 9.85 13.42 -2.27
CA LYS A 737 11.13 13.60 -2.99
C LYS A 737 11.11 14.93 -3.73
N LEU A 738 12.29 15.48 -4.00
CA LEU A 738 12.41 16.83 -4.55
C LEU A 738 13.13 16.80 -5.89
N PHE A 739 12.65 17.62 -6.81
CA PHE A 739 13.38 17.94 -8.03
C PHE A 739 13.14 19.39 -8.46
N GLY A 740 14.04 19.91 -9.28
CA GLY A 740 13.88 21.26 -9.86
C GLY A 740 14.52 21.39 -11.21
N THR A 741 13.96 22.30 -12.02
CA THR A 741 14.49 22.71 -13.32
C THR A 741 15.28 24.01 -13.19
N PHE A 742 16.46 24.06 -13.80
CA PHE A 742 17.38 25.20 -13.70
C PHE A 742 17.82 25.64 -15.08
N ASN A 743 18.00 26.94 -15.23
CA ASN A 743 18.58 27.56 -16.44
C ASN A 743 20.00 28.10 -16.18
N HIS A 744 20.59 27.77 -15.03
CA HIS A 744 21.92 28.18 -14.64
C HIS A 744 22.70 27.06 -13.96
N ALA A 745 24.03 27.10 -14.06
CA ALA A 745 24.90 26.16 -13.39
C ALA A 745 24.99 26.43 -11.90
N LEU A 746 25.37 25.42 -11.13
CA LEU A 746 25.56 25.52 -9.70
C LEU A 746 26.83 26.34 -9.40
N LYS A 747 26.68 27.53 -8.79
CA LYS A 747 27.81 28.36 -8.38
C LYS A 747 28.34 27.93 -7.01
N ASN A 748 29.67 27.88 -6.90
CA ASN A 748 30.38 27.64 -5.62
C ASN A 748 29.85 26.40 -4.89
N GLY A 749 29.51 25.34 -5.61
CA GLY A 749 29.04 24.09 -5.03
C GLY A 749 30.09 23.49 -4.06
N ALA A 750 29.67 23.19 -2.85
CA ALA A 750 30.49 22.47 -1.87
C ALA A 750 30.34 20.95 -2.04
N ASP A 751 31.28 20.17 -1.51
CA ASP A 751 31.18 18.70 -1.51
C ASP A 751 29.88 18.19 -0.88
N SER A 752 29.37 18.93 0.09
CA SER A 752 28.08 18.67 0.73
C SER A 752 26.88 18.80 -0.22
N ASP A 753 26.96 19.67 -1.23
CA ASP A 753 25.94 19.85 -2.27
C ASP A 753 25.96 18.65 -3.22
N PHE A 754 27.14 18.30 -3.72
CA PHE A 754 27.30 17.18 -4.65
C PHE A 754 26.85 15.84 -4.05
N ARG A 755 27.01 15.65 -2.74
CA ARG A 755 26.49 14.47 -2.06
C ARG A 755 24.96 14.39 -2.05
N ARG A 756 24.25 15.54 -2.10
CA ARG A 756 22.79 15.63 -2.07
C ARG A 756 22.16 15.83 -3.45
N LEU A 757 22.95 16.11 -4.48
CA LEU A 757 22.49 16.32 -5.84
C LEU A 757 22.56 15.04 -6.68
N PHE A 758 21.61 14.92 -7.58
CA PHE A 758 21.64 13.98 -8.69
C PHE A 758 21.33 14.77 -9.96
N PHE A 759 22.32 14.90 -10.83
CA PHE A 759 22.19 15.71 -12.04
C PHE A 759 21.49 14.95 -13.15
N VAL A 760 20.57 15.63 -13.83
CA VAL A 760 19.93 15.22 -15.07
C VAL A 760 20.15 16.32 -16.09
N THR A 761 20.82 16.02 -17.19
CA THR A 761 21.17 17.01 -18.21
C THR A 761 20.40 16.78 -19.49
N PHE A 762 19.99 17.84 -20.15
CA PHE A 762 19.37 17.81 -21.46
C PHE A 762 20.33 18.39 -22.52
N SER A 763 20.43 17.69 -23.65
CA SER A 763 21.21 18.17 -24.82
C SER A 763 20.55 19.40 -25.43
N SER A 764 21.34 20.16 -26.20
CA SER A 764 20.84 21.31 -26.97
C SER A 764 20.10 20.92 -28.27
N TYR A 765 19.72 19.64 -28.42
CA TYR A 765 19.06 19.12 -29.63
C TYR A 765 17.79 19.94 -29.97
N TYR A 766 16.90 20.16 -28.99
CA TYR A 766 15.69 20.97 -29.17
C TYR A 766 15.95 22.50 -29.08
N HIS A 767 17.16 22.91 -28.90
CA HIS A 767 17.55 24.34 -28.91
C HIS A 767 18.32 24.72 -30.19
N TYR A 768 18.39 23.80 -31.11
CA TYR A 768 19.10 24.01 -32.39
C TYR A 768 18.28 24.91 -33.34
N SER A 769 18.90 25.96 -33.88
CA SER A 769 18.30 26.79 -34.93
C SER A 769 18.42 26.09 -36.27
N HIS A 770 17.34 25.56 -36.78
CA HIS A 770 17.28 24.88 -38.05
C HIS A 770 17.52 25.90 -39.20
N PRO A 771 18.51 25.69 -40.07
CA PRO A 771 18.91 26.67 -41.12
C PRO A 771 17.74 27.03 -42.06
N GLU A 772 16.95 26.05 -42.45
CA GLU A 772 15.84 26.25 -43.40
C GLU A 772 14.60 26.86 -42.73
N MET A 773 14.29 26.47 -41.48
CA MET A 773 13.12 26.96 -40.75
C MET A 773 13.36 28.32 -40.10
N LYS A 774 14.57 28.75 -39.92
CA LYS A 774 14.98 30.00 -39.25
C LYS A 774 14.41 30.13 -37.81
N ARG A 775 14.15 29.00 -37.20
CA ARG A 775 13.67 28.89 -35.83
C ARG A 775 14.27 27.67 -35.14
N GLN A 776 14.11 27.59 -33.83
CA GLN A 776 14.52 26.43 -33.05
C GLN A 776 13.70 25.18 -33.40
N TRP A 777 14.38 24.04 -33.46
CA TRP A 777 13.78 22.72 -33.57
C TRP A 777 13.02 22.39 -32.26
N GLN A 778 11.85 21.88 -32.40
CA GLN A 778 10.97 21.55 -31.25
C GLN A 778 10.53 20.08 -31.27
N PRO A 779 10.11 19.51 -30.15
CA PRO A 779 9.56 18.16 -30.14
C PRO A 779 8.41 17.92 -31.12
N THR A 780 7.57 18.95 -31.37
CA THR A 780 6.50 18.88 -32.37
C THR A 780 7.01 18.71 -33.81
N ASP A 781 8.25 19.07 -34.08
CA ASP A 781 8.85 18.82 -35.39
C ASP A 781 9.28 17.36 -35.57
N ASP A 782 9.65 16.69 -34.49
CA ASP A 782 9.98 15.26 -34.50
C ASP A 782 8.71 14.38 -34.55
N PHE A 783 7.71 14.71 -33.74
CA PHE A 783 6.54 13.85 -33.52
C PHE A 783 5.31 14.26 -34.34
N GLY A 784 5.32 15.44 -34.99
CA GLY A 784 4.20 15.96 -35.75
C GLY A 784 3.05 16.52 -34.94
N HIS A 785 3.11 16.40 -33.60
CA HIS A 785 2.09 16.87 -32.66
C HIS A 785 2.70 17.12 -31.27
N SER A 786 1.90 17.70 -30.37
CA SER A 786 2.33 17.90 -28.97
C SER A 786 2.35 16.59 -28.19
N LEU A 787 3.44 16.33 -27.47
CA LEU A 787 3.51 15.22 -26.54
C LEU A 787 2.46 15.41 -25.41
N PHE A 788 1.79 14.34 -25.03
CA PHE A 788 0.74 14.23 -24.00
C PHE A 788 -0.63 14.77 -24.41
N ASP A 789 -0.73 15.84 -25.21
CA ASP A 789 -2.02 16.46 -25.55
C ASP A 789 -2.75 15.69 -26.67
N ASP A 790 -1.99 15.29 -27.71
CA ASP A 790 -2.58 14.66 -28.92
C ASP A 790 -2.41 13.13 -28.96
N TRP A 791 -2.05 12.52 -27.83
CA TRP A 791 -1.79 11.08 -27.77
C TRP A 791 -3.09 10.25 -27.78
N ASN A 792 -3.05 9.18 -28.57
CA ASN A 792 -4.06 8.14 -28.51
C ASN A 792 -3.82 7.19 -27.32
N ALA A 793 -4.77 6.30 -27.06
CA ALA A 793 -4.69 5.33 -25.95
C ALA A 793 -3.44 4.43 -26.00
N SER A 794 -2.94 4.12 -27.21
CA SER A 794 -1.74 3.29 -27.37
C SER A 794 -0.47 4.03 -26.93
N GLN A 795 -0.34 5.33 -27.21
CA GLN A 795 0.80 6.13 -26.76
C GLN A 795 0.74 6.33 -25.23
N TRP A 796 -0.45 6.51 -24.66
CA TRP A 796 -0.62 6.55 -23.21
C TRP A 796 -0.22 5.22 -22.55
N ASP A 797 -0.62 4.08 -23.12
CA ASP A 797 -0.17 2.76 -22.64
C ASP A 797 1.35 2.63 -22.68
N LEU A 798 1.99 2.98 -23.80
CA LEU A 798 3.45 2.94 -23.96
C LEU A 798 4.14 3.86 -22.95
N PHE A 799 3.66 5.09 -22.78
CA PHE A 799 4.21 6.05 -21.83
C PHE A 799 4.18 5.51 -20.39
N TYR A 800 3.00 5.10 -19.89
CA TYR A 800 2.91 4.61 -18.52
C TYR A 800 3.72 3.32 -18.31
N ASN A 801 3.71 2.39 -19.25
CA ASN A 801 4.53 1.19 -19.15
C ASN A 801 6.04 1.51 -19.14
N PHE A 802 6.49 2.50 -19.91
CA PHE A 802 7.86 3.00 -19.84
C PHE A 802 8.18 3.61 -18.45
N MET A 803 7.30 4.41 -17.89
CA MET A 803 7.47 5.01 -16.54
C MET A 803 7.52 3.93 -15.45
N LEU A 804 6.68 2.89 -15.55
CA LEU A 804 6.72 1.71 -14.66
C LEU A 804 8.04 0.95 -14.82
N ARG A 805 8.55 0.82 -16.05
CA ARG A 805 9.86 0.19 -16.31
C ARG A 805 11.01 1.00 -15.73
N CYS A 806 10.99 2.34 -15.81
CA CYS A 806 11.96 3.20 -15.14
C CYS A 806 11.92 3.02 -13.62
N THR A 807 10.72 2.87 -13.02
CA THR A 807 10.56 2.58 -11.59
C THR A 807 11.19 1.24 -11.23
N GLN A 808 10.93 0.20 -12.01
CA GLN A 808 11.54 -1.12 -11.83
C GLN A 808 13.07 -1.06 -11.98
N PHE A 809 13.58 -0.36 -12.99
CA PHE A 809 15.01 -0.16 -13.22
C PHE A 809 15.70 0.49 -12.01
N TYR A 810 15.12 1.54 -11.46
CA TYR A 810 15.61 2.15 -10.23
C TYR A 810 15.61 1.14 -9.08
N MET A 811 14.52 0.38 -8.88
CA MET A 811 14.41 -0.57 -7.79
C MET A 811 15.45 -1.70 -7.88
N GLN A 812 15.80 -2.14 -9.08
CA GLN A 812 16.85 -3.13 -9.36
C GLN A 812 18.25 -2.59 -9.04
N ASN A 813 18.46 -1.28 -9.15
CA ASN A 813 19.78 -0.65 -9.12
C ASN A 813 19.94 0.38 -7.98
N LYS A 814 19.16 0.27 -6.90
CA LYS A 814 19.19 1.22 -5.78
C LYS A 814 20.58 1.45 -5.19
N MET A 815 21.40 0.39 -5.13
CA MET A 815 22.74 0.43 -4.54
C MET A 815 23.82 0.87 -5.54
N ASN A 816 23.51 0.87 -6.84
CA ASN A 816 24.44 1.22 -7.92
C ASN A 816 23.80 2.29 -8.81
N PRO A 817 23.78 3.57 -8.37
CA PRO A 817 23.12 4.64 -9.11
C PRO A 817 23.80 4.92 -10.45
N TYR A 818 22.98 5.21 -11.47
CA TYR A 818 23.44 5.60 -12.79
C TYR A 818 23.54 7.13 -12.87
N PHE A 819 24.67 7.68 -12.45
CA PHE A 819 24.93 9.12 -12.52
C PHE A 819 25.19 9.57 -13.96
N ALA A 820 24.80 10.82 -14.26
CA ALA A 820 25.18 11.47 -15.50
C ALA A 820 26.71 11.71 -15.55
N PRO A 821 27.34 11.69 -16.73
CA PRO A 821 28.73 12.14 -16.90
C PRO A 821 28.91 13.57 -16.38
N MET A 822 29.92 13.79 -15.52
CA MET A 822 30.07 15.03 -14.78
C MET A 822 31.00 16.06 -15.44
N ASP A 823 31.75 15.69 -16.47
CA ASP A 823 32.82 16.54 -17.02
C ASP A 823 32.28 17.88 -17.51
N ARG A 824 31.21 17.88 -18.32
CA ARG A 824 30.62 19.12 -18.83
C ARG A 824 29.90 19.88 -17.73
N ILE A 825 29.23 19.18 -16.81
CA ILE A 825 28.55 19.78 -15.65
C ILE A 825 29.57 20.51 -14.78
N ASN A 826 30.69 19.86 -14.44
CA ASN A 826 31.77 20.46 -13.66
C ASN A 826 32.39 21.67 -14.35
N HIS A 827 32.60 21.54 -15.67
CA HIS A 827 33.10 22.67 -16.47
C HIS A 827 32.14 23.88 -16.43
N ASN A 828 30.84 23.65 -16.61
CA ASN A 828 29.82 24.70 -16.50
C ASN A 828 29.74 25.32 -15.12
N ASN A 829 29.80 24.48 -14.05
CA ASN A 829 29.79 24.94 -12.67
C ASN A 829 31.03 25.81 -12.35
N LEU A 830 32.20 25.42 -12.84
CA LEU A 830 33.43 26.22 -12.71
C LEU A 830 33.30 27.57 -13.43
N LYS A 831 32.87 27.58 -14.69
CA LYS A 831 32.59 28.83 -15.41
C LYS A 831 31.65 29.75 -14.65
N ALA A 832 30.53 29.24 -14.18
CA ALA A 832 29.55 30.01 -13.42
C ALA A 832 30.13 30.57 -12.11
N SER A 833 30.97 29.80 -11.43
CA SER A 833 31.64 30.21 -10.19
C SER A 833 32.69 31.30 -10.42
N ILE A 834 33.45 31.19 -11.52
CA ILE A 834 34.44 32.20 -11.93
C ILE A 834 33.71 33.49 -12.30
N GLY A 835 32.68 33.42 -13.13
CA GLY A 835 31.88 34.49 -13.70
C GLY A 835 32.55 35.09 -14.93
N ASP A 836 31.72 35.54 -15.87
CA ASP A 836 32.17 35.95 -17.22
C ASP A 836 33.24 37.07 -17.20
N ASN A 837 33.03 38.13 -16.43
CA ASN A 837 33.96 39.24 -16.31
C ASN A 837 35.36 38.84 -15.81
N PHE A 838 35.42 37.84 -14.86
CA PHE A 838 36.71 37.34 -14.42
C PHE A 838 37.35 36.43 -15.43
N LEU A 839 36.56 35.64 -16.14
CA LEU A 839 37.03 34.73 -17.17
C LEU A 839 37.64 35.50 -18.36
N GLU A 840 36.89 36.48 -18.88
CA GLU A 840 37.35 37.36 -19.97
C GLU A 840 38.62 38.09 -19.59
N TRP A 841 38.64 38.72 -18.42
CA TRP A 841 39.84 39.38 -17.92
C TRP A 841 41.02 38.40 -17.75
N ALA A 842 40.81 37.22 -17.19
CA ALA A 842 41.86 36.25 -16.96
C ALA A 842 42.42 35.69 -18.25
N GLU A 843 41.58 35.46 -19.28
CA GLU A 843 42.01 35.03 -20.61
C GLU A 843 42.90 36.09 -21.28
N GLU A 844 42.53 37.35 -21.23
CA GLU A 844 43.30 38.47 -21.77
C GLU A 844 44.59 38.67 -20.96
N TYR A 845 44.51 38.72 -19.66
CA TYR A 845 45.62 39.00 -18.75
C TYR A 845 46.73 37.93 -18.83
N PHE A 846 46.35 36.64 -18.91
CA PHE A 846 47.29 35.53 -18.97
C PHE A 846 47.65 35.08 -20.39
N ALA A 847 47.12 35.71 -21.45
CA ALA A 847 47.47 35.35 -22.83
C ALA A 847 48.98 35.38 -23.08
N GLU A 848 49.70 36.36 -22.48
CA GLU A 848 51.15 36.55 -22.64
C GLU A 848 51.92 36.35 -21.32
N ARG A 849 51.24 35.94 -20.20
CA ARG A 849 51.84 35.87 -18.87
C ARG A 849 51.84 34.46 -18.25
N LEU A 850 51.60 33.43 -19.06
CA LEU A 850 51.83 32.05 -18.63
C LEU A 850 53.32 31.80 -18.38
N ASP A 851 53.61 30.94 -17.42
CA ASP A 851 54.95 30.56 -16.96
C ASP A 851 55.82 31.74 -16.48
N THR A 852 55.17 32.86 -16.14
CA THR A 852 55.81 34.02 -15.56
C THR A 852 55.32 34.30 -14.13
N GLU A 853 56.20 34.81 -13.28
CA GLU A 853 55.79 35.22 -11.93
C GLU A 853 55.09 36.58 -11.97
N VAL A 854 53.90 36.64 -11.47
CA VAL A 854 53.11 37.88 -11.42
C VAL A 854 52.86 38.32 -10.00
N GLN A 855 53.01 39.59 -9.70
CA GLN A 855 52.80 40.16 -8.39
C GLN A 855 51.31 40.10 -8.08
N ARG A 856 50.97 39.49 -6.93
CA ARG A 856 49.57 39.27 -6.49
C ARG A 856 48.76 40.57 -6.42
N ARG A 857 49.36 41.62 -5.87
CA ARG A 857 48.66 42.90 -5.68
C ARG A 857 48.37 43.60 -6.98
N GLU A 858 49.36 43.67 -7.87
CA GLU A 858 49.22 44.27 -9.20
C GLU A 858 48.15 43.56 -10.02
N MET A 859 48.16 42.23 -10.04
CA MET A 859 47.18 41.41 -10.73
C MET A 859 45.74 41.67 -10.17
N GLN A 860 45.60 41.79 -8.85
CA GLN A 860 44.29 42.07 -8.26
C GLN A 860 43.82 43.52 -8.54
N GLU A 861 44.72 44.47 -8.57
CA GLU A 861 44.42 45.88 -8.88
C GLU A 861 44.05 46.06 -10.36
N ASP A 862 44.74 45.36 -11.28
CA ASP A 862 44.40 45.32 -12.68
C ASP A 862 42.98 44.76 -12.94
N TYR A 863 42.65 43.62 -12.30
CA TYR A 863 41.30 43.08 -12.39
C TYR A 863 40.25 44.07 -11.88
N LYS A 864 40.48 44.71 -10.74
CA LYS A 864 39.58 45.71 -10.17
C LYS A 864 39.40 46.91 -11.10
N ALA A 865 40.45 47.36 -11.70
CA ALA A 865 40.43 48.49 -12.65
C ALA A 865 39.66 48.10 -13.93
N SER A 866 39.96 46.94 -14.48
CA SER A 866 39.32 46.44 -15.73
C SER A 866 37.84 46.13 -15.58
N CYS A 867 37.47 45.52 -14.48
CA CYS A 867 36.07 45.03 -14.27
C CYS A 867 35.23 45.88 -13.34
N GLY A 868 35.77 46.97 -12.74
CA GLY A 868 35.03 47.82 -11.82
C GLY A 868 34.57 47.14 -10.49
N ASN A 869 35.12 45.95 -10.21
CA ASN A 869 34.70 45.18 -9.03
C ASN A 869 35.61 45.38 -7.83
N PHE A 870 35.43 46.50 -7.13
CA PHE A 870 36.21 46.87 -5.94
C PHE A 870 35.88 46.11 -4.67
N LYS A 871 34.79 45.30 -4.69
CA LYS A 871 34.32 44.57 -3.48
C LYS A 871 34.96 43.15 -3.35
N LEU A 872 35.64 42.64 -4.38
CA LEU A 872 36.24 41.32 -4.33
C LEU A 872 37.42 41.30 -3.35
N THR A 873 37.33 40.40 -2.37
CA THR A 873 38.40 40.19 -1.37
C THR A 873 39.58 39.44 -1.97
N ALA A 874 40.77 39.57 -1.35
CA ALA A 874 41.96 38.85 -1.78
C ALA A 874 41.79 37.33 -1.79
N GLN A 875 41.03 36.80 -0.85
CA GLN A 875 40.70 35.37 -0.79
C GLN A 875 39.72 34.98 -1.92
N GLY A 876 38.66 35.75 -2.16
CA GLY A 876 37.75 35.56 -3.27
C GLY A 876 38.45 35.63 -4.62
N PHE A 877 39.41 36.55 -4.79
CA PHE A 877 40.21 36.61 -5.98
C PHE A 877 41.05 35.33 -6.20
N ARG A 878 41.73 34.85 -5.15
CA ARG A 878 42.53 33.61 -5.19
C ARG A 878 41.64 32.41 -5.53
N THR A 879 40.45 32.29 -4.95
CA THR A 879 39.50 31.23 -5.25
C THR A 879 39.12 31.22 -6.73
N LYS A 880 38.77 32.37 -7.30
CA LYS A 880 38.43 32.47 -8.73
C LYS A 880 39.64 32.15 -9.62
N LEU A 881 40.84 32.56 -9.22
CA LEU A 881 42.08 32.23 -9.94
C LEU A 881 42.38 30.74 -9.94
N THR A 882 42.21 30.08 -8.78
CA THR A 882 42.34 28.62 -8.67
C THR A 882 41.31 27.90 -9.56
N GLN A 883 40.06 28.34 -9.56
CA GLN A 883 39.00 27.82 -10.40
C GLN A 883 39.29 28.03 -11.91
N TYR A 884 39.83 29.18 -12.25
CA TYR A 884 40.28 29.46 -13.62
C TYR A 884 41.40 28.50 -14.08
N CYS A 885 42.42 28.29 -13.23
CA CYS A 885 43.47 27.31 -13.50
C CYS A 885 42.93 25.90 -13.65
N GLN A 886 41.96 25.48 -12.79
CA GLN A 886 41.28 24.20 -12.97
C GLN A 886 40.53 24.11 -14.30
N LEU A 887 39.80 25.17 -14.68
CA LEU A 887 39.03 25.22 -15.91
C LEU A 887 39.93 25.08 -17.16
N LYS A 888 41.09 25.70 -17.13
CA LYS A 888 42.06 25.67 -18.27
C LYS A 888 43.05 24.50 -18.16
N GLY A 889 43.06 23.73 -17.13
CA GLY A 889 44.05 22.67 -16.90
C GLY A 889 45.43 23.20 -16.51
N TYR A 890 45.51 24.41 -16.03
CA TYR A 890 46.76 25.07 -15.58
C TYR A 890 47.06 24.69 -14.11
N THR A 891 48.33 24.91 -13.74
CA THR A 891 48.76 24.76 -12.32
C THR A 891 49.08 26.16 -11.77
N LEU A 892 48.44 26.47 -10.61
CA LEU A 892 48.74 27.68 -9.83
C LEU A 892 49.75 27.33 -8.76
N SER A 893 50.87 28.08 -8.71
CA SER A 893 51.89 27.91 -7.70
C SER A 893 51.40 28.30 -6.30
N ASP A 894 52.09 27.84 -5.29
CA ASP A 894 52.01 28.42 -3.95
C ASP A 894 52.48 29.86 -3.96
N ILE A 895 52.23 30.61 -2.88
CA ILE A 895 52.70 31.99 -2.77
C ILE A 895 54.21 32.01 -2.75
N ILE A 896 54.79 32.63 -3.78
CA ILE A 896 56.22 32.88 -3.89
C ILE A 896 56.48 34.24 -3.20
N LYS A 897 57.22 34.25 -2.11
CA LYS A 897 57.58 35.47 -1.37
C LYS A 897 58.95 36.00 -1.85
N LYS A 898 58.99 37.23 -2.33
CA LYS A 898 60.22 37.95 -2.68
C LYS A 898 60.37 39.22 -1.84
N THR A 899 61.57 39.53 -1.49
CA THR A 899 61.90 40.77 -0.76
C THR A 899 62.27 41.85 -1.80
N GLU A 900 61.44 42.89 -1.87
CA GLU A 900 61.67 44.01 -2.78
C GLU A 900 61.88 45.34 -2.03
N ASN A 901 62.56 46.25 -2.65
CA ASN A 901 62.74 47.61 -2.11
C ASN A 901 61.49 48.43 -2.51
N THR A 902 60.77 48.93 -1.54
CA THR A 902 59.66 49.87 -1.74
C THR A 902 60.18 51.20 -2.25
N PRO A 903 59.36 52.03 -2.93
CA PRO A 903 59.76 53.35 -3.36
C PRO A 903 60.36 54.24 -2.25
N ASP A 904 60.03 53.95 -1.01
CA ASP A 904 60.54 54.68 0.19
C ASP A 904 61.86 54.08 0.70
N GLY A 905 62.50 53.15 -0.04
CA GLY A 905 63.76 52.50 0.35
C GLY A 905 63.68 51.43 1.46
N ARG A 906 62.47 51.02 1.87
CA ARG A 906 62.26 49.95 2.85
C ARG A 906 62.16 48.58 2.15
N ARG A 907 62.62 47.52 2.78
CA ARG A 907 62.45 46.16 2.29
C ARG A 907 61.05 45.64 2.71
N ALA A 908 60.24 45.25 1.74
CA ALA A 908 58.93 44.66 1.94
C ALA A 908 58.90 43.25 1.30
N SER A 909 58.23 42.34 1.96
CA SER A 909 57.92 41.00 1.39
C SER A 909 56.72 41.15 0.48
N VAL A 910 56.90 40.75 -0.81
CA VAL A 910 55.86 40.83 -1.84
C VAL A 910 55.51 39.44 -2.28
N ASP A 911 54.22 39.20 -2.42
CA ASP A 911 53.63 37.89 -2.84
C ASP A 911 53.51 37.81 -4.37
N TYR A 912 54.01 36.74 -4.94
CA TYR A 912 53.88 36.41 -6.36
C TYR A 912 53.17 35.06 -6.54
N PHE A 913 52.53 34.93 -7.69
CA PHE A 913 51.99 33.67 -8.22
C PHE A 913 52.57 33.40 -9.61
N MET A 914 52.64 32.12 -9.97
CA MET A 914 52.95 31.68 -11.32
C MET A 914 51.86 30.70 -11.77
N ILE A 915 51.34 30.90 -12.97
CA ILE A 915 50.43 29.97 -13.62
C ILE A 915 51.20 29.27 -14.74
N THR A 916 51.34 27.95 -14.63
CA THR A 916 52.04 27.10 -15.62
C THR A 916 51.04 26.32 -16.46
N ALA A 917 51.21 26.33 -17.76
CA ALA A 917 50.51 25.44 -18.66
C ALA A 917 51.04 24.00 -18.46
N LYS A 918 50.14 23.01 -18.26
CA LYS A 918 50.57 21.61 -18.27
C LYS A 918 51.12 21.27 -19.66
N THR A 919 52.42 21.04 -19.79
CA THR A 919 53.02 20.35 -20.92
C THR A 919 52.52 18.92 -20.89
N GLU A 920 51.88 18.45 -21.95
CA GLU A 920 51.52 17.05 -22.14
C GLU A 920 52.78 16.18 -22.07
N LYS A 921 53.03 15.61 -20.89
CA LYS A 921 53.83 14.39 -20.78
C LYS A 921 52.86 13.24 -21.00
N THR A 922 53.04 12.58 -22.12
CA THR A 922 52.47 11.25 -22.39
C THR A 922 52.87 10.30 -21.27
N GLU A 923 52.11 10.24 -20.21
CA GLU A 923 52.08 9.14 -19.26
C GLU A 923 50.72 8.51 -19.36
N THR A 924 50.68 7.36 -19.98
CA THR A 924 49.66 6.35 -19.87
C THR A 924 49.46 5.99 -18.39
N THR A 925 48.57 6.69 -17.73
CA THR A 925 48.05 6.26 -16.45
C THR A 925 46.56 5.98 -16.60
N THR A 926 46.25 4.73 -16.59
CA THR A 926 44.92 4.15 -16.35
C THR A 926 44.23 4.91 -15.23
N PRO A 927 42.97 5.33 -15.42
CA PRO A 927 42.22 5.95 -14.33
C PRO A 927 41.98 4.90 -13.23
N SER A 928 42.61 5.09 -12.12
CA SER A 928 42.31 4.35 -10.89
C SER A 928 40.91 4.75 -10.40
N HIS A 929 39.98 3.81 -10.43
CA HIS A 929 38.76 3.85 -9.68
C HIS A 929 39.05 4.12 -8.19
N PRO A 930 38.25 4.90 -7.48
CA PRO A 930 38.35 4.91 -6.03
C PRO A 930 37.96 3.54 -5.51
N SER A 931 38.97 2.82 -5.05
CA SER A 931 38.85 1.53 -4.38
C SER A 931 37.95 1.68 -3.16
N ALA A 932 37.15 0.65 -2.96
CA ALA A 932 36.35 0.39 -1.79
C ALA A 932 37.12 0.67 -0.50
N LEU A 933 36.47 1.39 0.40
CA LEU A 933 36.87 1.59 1.77
C LEU A 933 37.23 0.23 2.43
N SER A 934 38.52 0.02 2.65
CA SER A 934 39.03 -1.00 3.55
C SER A 934 38.63 -0.63 4.97
N HIS A 935 38.02 -1.57 5.67
CA HIS A 935 37.78 -1.51 7.12
C HIS A 935 39.11 -1.32 7.86
N PRO A 936 39.18 -0.43 8.85
CA PRO A 936 40.27 -0.47 9.81
C PRO A 936 40.01 -1.63 10.78
N SER A 937 41.01 -2.48 10.93
CA SER A 937 41.13 -3.43 12.00
C SER A 937 41.13 -2.72 13.35
N ASN A 938 40.24 -3.17 14.24
CA ASN A 938 40.30 -2.86 15.66
C ASN A 938 41.54 -3.54 16.28
N ASP A 939 42.42 -2.74 16.81
CA ASP A 939 43.21 -3.03 18.00
C ASP A 939 43.48 -1.67 18.66
N ASP A 940 42.83 -1.47 19.79
CA ASP A 940 43.43 -0.98 21.01
C ASP A 940 42.35 -0.76 22.09
N ASN A 941 42.54 -1.50 23.17
CA ASN A 941 41.85 -1.36 24.44
C ASN A 941 42.17 0.00 25.07
N ASP A 942 41.17 0.73 25.53
CA ASP A 942 41.24 1.46 26.79
C ASP A 942 39.85 1.66 27.38
N PRO A 943 39.58 1.27 28.63
CA PRO A 943 38.32 1.48 29.32
C PRO A 943 38.35 2.76 30.11
N ASP A 944 37.19 3.37 30.25
CA ASP A 944 36.78 4.46 31.14
C ASP A 944 36.36 5.75 30.43
N LEU A 945 35.03 5.89 30.33
CA LEU A 945 34.33 7.13 30.69
C LEU A 945 32.82 6.97 30.43
N PHE A 946 32.18 6.30 31.39
CA PHE A 946 30.75 6.57 31.66
C PHE A 946 30.68 7.60 32.79
N THR A 947 29.99 8.68 32.59
CA THR A 947 29.13 9.31 33.64
C THR A 947 28.13 10.29 32.98
N ASP A 948 26.88 10.06 33.37
CA ASP A 948 25.78 11.03 33.62
C ASP A 948 24.96 11.64 32.48
N LEU A 949 23.84 11.06 32.29
CA LEU A 949 22.42 11.43 32.29
C LEU A 949 22.06 12.93 32.55
N PRO A 950 20.80 13.48 32.37
CA PRO A 950 19.51 12.79 32.43
C PRO A 950 18.39 13.31 31.46
N TYR A 951 17.28 12.52 31.49
CA TYR A 951 15.88 12.70 31.05
C TYR A 951 15.54 12.38 29.61
#